data_c4f80e51a54d42afdf6dabbfb841b3f5
#
_entry.id   c4f80e51a54d42afdf6dabbfb841b3f5
#
_cell.length_a   1.000
_cell.length_b   1.000
_cell.length_c   1.000
_cell.angle_alpha   90.00
_cell.angle_beta   90.00
_cell.angle_gamma   90.00
#
_symmetry.space_group_name_H-M   'P 1'
#
loop_
_entity.id
_entity.type
_entity.pdbx_description
1 polymer ?
#
loop_
_entity_poly.entity_id
_entity_poly.type
_entity_poly.pdbx_seq_one_letter_code
_entity_poly.pdbx_strand_id
1 'polypeptide(L)'
;MRERLPVEHIETLIEGPNMEPVVSYAVRTRGTSQSELRKLVEGALLPVFTGTPGLGRITVFGGPRTAFDVDLDPAKLRAIGSTAGDVARAIAAASRPRAAGTIVRGQERLLVLPAPEPRDFGSLAALPIFNQRRPGNVVLASLGLVRVRDESTNEQASFDATHAVIINAYPEVSADAVRLKGEIEGRLPALMRLLPRDTDLSIAWDQTRLILASQDGLRDEMFAGALIALAIIYLFLRNRALTLVAAIVLPLAIVLTTLALVGSGLSLNLMTLGGLAIAIGLVIDEAIVVVEAVAYEFSAEPAGDIRSSIERAVRRIARPLISATAANLVVFLPLGFLSGIPGFFFRALSITLALALVVSIALSLFVAPLLVAAFGAPNSRSEPRRLAIEQSYVRALRSAVRHARIVYLAAAVLVALTVLMLARLPTDFLPSVDEGQFEIKYALPAGMSLDAADAIATQMERAVLADPAVAHEARLSGVDTNGYVATPPDAGTIRVMLRPGAPPFDIVADRLRIAIANVNQYAALEVHQLLEDQINDLSGAPEPIQLTVRGPKQRVLTDIATRLADHISDLRGVVDAFDGVVYEARTITALPRPDTVQSSEAFASDLKARTGGIVAAQLAIAGASIPVVVRLNGNAPLDRMALLQPPQLVTQVQEENGARIVRVTAGIENADLSTVIARIRHQISYDVRHLPAGYSIEIVGAVEAQRAAFGEFALVFGIAVTLVFAVLVLSFNSFRLPLVVLAAIPLSPIGVASALYLTRTPINVSSFMGMLLLVGIVVRNGILLIDGANRRRREGLDAIEALEQSALERLRPILMTTFAALGALLPLAIGIGAGSEMARPLAVAVTGGLLTATAFTLILVPVLYASTTRSASVESSDENPAATSGS
;
A
#
# COMPACT_ATOMS: atom_id res chain seq x y z
N MET A 1 -1.85 -0.27 33.71
CA MET A 1 -0.56 -0.71 33.18
C MET A 1 0.62 -0.07 33.89
N ARG A 2 0.69 1.25 34.08
CA ARG A 2 1.76 1.95 34.83
C ARG A 2 2.06 1.42 36.24
N GLU A 3 1.07 0.93 36.97
CA GLU A 3 1.25 0.38 38.32
C GLU A 3 1.88 -1.02 38.37
N ARG A 4 1.97 -1.70 37.22
CA ARG A 4 2.49 -3.10 37.14
C ARG A 4 3.83 -3.23 36.42
N LEU A 5 4.26 -2.19 35.70
CA LEU A 5 5.50 -2.18 34.96
C LEU A 5 6.40 -1.04 35.44
N PRO A 6 7.69 -1.26 35.69
CA PRO A 6 8.63 -0.22 36.09
C PRO A 6 9.03 0.64 34.88
N VAL A 7 8.06 1.29 34.24
CA VAL A 7 8.27 2.13 33.06
C VAL A 7 8.09 3.61 33.41
N GLU A 8 9.00 4.43 32.97
CA GLU A 8 8.96 5.89 33.19
C GLU A 8 7.91 6.55 32.28
N HIS A 9 7.75 6.04 31.06
CA HIS A 9 6.86 6.58 30.06
C HIS A 9 6.14 5.47 29.28
N ILE A 10 4.86 5.65 28.99
CA ILE A 10 4.06 4.80 28.10
C ILE A 10 3.50 5.70 27.02
N GLU A 11 3.84 5.40 25.81
CA GLU A 11 3.30 6.03 24.61
C GLU A 11 2.46 5.01 23.85
N THR A 12 1.32 5.44 23.35
CA THR A 12 0.46 4.60 22.52
C THR A 12 0.56 5.11 21.10
N LEU A 13 1.07 4.29 20.22
CA LEU A 13 1.15 4.54 18.80
C LEU A 13 0.00 3.83 18.10
N ILE A 14 -0.63 4.51 17.16
CA ILE A 14 -1.59 3.92 16.23
C ILE A 14 -0.85 3.79 14.91
N GLU A 15 -0.51 2.57 14.57
CA GLU A 15 0.13 2.29 13.27
C GLU A 15 -0.83 2.61 12.13
N GLY A 16 -0.29 3.27 11.12
CA GLY A 16 -1.06 3.67 9.94
C GLY A 16 -0.17 4.38 8.92
N PRO A 17 -0.64 4.59 7.71
CA PRO A 17 0.14 5.20 6.61
C PRO A 17 0.65 6.61 6.91
N ASN A 18 0.17 7.25 8.00
CA ASN A 18 0.61 8.59 8.43
C ASN A 18 1.83 8.57 9.35
N MET A 19 2.37 7.40 9.65
CA MET A 19 3.60 7.29 10.45
C MET A 19 4.85 7.66 9.65
N GLU A 20 4.77 7.61 8.32
CA GLU A 20 5.85 8.02 7.43
C GLU A 20 5.75 9.50 7.05
N PRO A 21 6.88 10.21 6.87
CA PRO A 21 6.86 11.60 6.45
C PRO A 21 6.41 11.72 5.00
N VAL A 22 5.51 12.68 4.73
CA VAL A 22 5.13 13.03 3.36
C VAL A 22 6.33 13.57 2.59
N VAL A 23 7.14 14.39 3.27
CA VAL A 23 8.36 14.95 2.71
C VAL A 23 9.39 15.15 3.81
N SER A 24 10.65 14.87 3.49
CA SER A 24 11.79 15.16 4.35
C SER A 24 12.72 16.15 3.65
N TYR A 25 13.20 17.15 4.39
CA TYR A 25 14.16 18.13 3.90
C TYR A 25 15.48 17.97 4.62
N ALA A 26 16.58 17.92 3.89
CA ALA A 26 17.92 17.98 4.41
C ALA A 26 18.41 19.43 4.37
N VAL A 27 18.84 19.94 5.51
CA VAL A 27 19.43 21.27 5.67
C VAL A 27 20.92 21.10 5.91
N ARG A 28 21.76 21.72 5.06
CA ARG A 28 23.20 21.66 5.14
C ARG A 28 23.78 23.08 5.10
N THR A 29 24.91 23.31 5.73
CA THR A 29 25.65 24.58 5.66
C THR A 29 27.16 24.31 5.65
N ARG A 30 27.91 25.20 5.03
CA ARG A 30 29.39 25.13 4.99
C ARG A 30 30.06 25.96 6.06
N GLY A 31 29.40 27.00 6.57
CA GLY A 31 30.00 27.99 7.46
C GLY A 31 29.54 27.95 8.92
N THR A 32 28.50 27.19 9.23
CA THR A 32 27.86 27.13 10.56
C THR A 32 28.04 25.73 11.18
N SER A 33 28.24 25.67 12.50
CA SER A 33 28.33 24.38 13.18
C SER A 33 27.00 23.61 13.12
N GLN A 34 27.04 22.27 13.20
CA GLN A 34 25.82 21.44 13.18
C GLN A 34 24.86 21.77 14.33
N SER A 35 25.37 22.12 15.50
CA SER A 35 24.54 22.53 16.64
C SER A 35 23.85 23.87 16.43
N GLU A 36 24.53 24.83 15.81
CA GLU A 36 23.94 26.14 15.46
C GLU A 36 22.90 25.96 14.34
N LEU A 37 23.18 25.09 13.34
CA LEU A 37 22.26 24.79 12.30
C LEU A 37 20.97 24.14 12.89
N ARG A 38 21.09 23.17 13.80
CA ARG A 38 19.95 22.58 14.49
C ARG A 38 19.15 23.64 15.27
N LYS A 39 19.79 24.52 16.03
CA LYS A 39 19.12 25.63 16.74
C LYS A 39 18.32 26.51 15.77
N LEU A 40 18.94 26.84 14.63
CA LEU A 40 18.29 27.65 13.62
C LEU A 40 17.06 26.94 13.02
N VAL A 41 17.17 25.65 12.74
CA VAL A 41 16.06 24.82 12.25
C VAL A 41 14.94 24.76 13.30
N GLU A 42 15.25 24.41 14.54
CA GLU A 42 14.28 24.30 15.63
C GLU A 42 13.65 25.66 16.00
N GLY A 43 14.43 26.74 16.02
CA GLY A 43 13.97 28.07 16.43
C GLY A 43 13.31 28.90 15.34
N ALA A 44 13.76 28.80 14.10
CA ALA A 44 13.28 29.64 13.00
C ALA A 44 12.41 28.88 11.96
N LEU A 45 12.78 27.65 11.62
CA LEU A 45 12.06 26.89 10.59
C LEU A 45 10.85 26.18 11.15
N LEU A 46 10.97 25.47 12.26
CA LEU A 46 9.90 24.70 12.86
C LEU A 46 8.62 25.52 13.11
N PRO A 47 8.68 26.75 13.67
CA PRO A 47 7.49 27.58 13.86
C PRO A 47 6.75 27.96 12.57
N VAL A 48 7.45 28.07 11.45
CA VAL A 48 6.83 28.40 10.15
C VAL A 48 6.08 27.22 9.56
N PHE A 49 6.57 26.01 9.77
CA PHE A 49 5.83 24.80 9.41
C PHE A 49 4.64 24.55 10.33
N THR A 50 4.78 24.88 11.63
CA THR A 50 3.69 24.75 12.61
C THR A 50 2.49 25.59 12.18
N GLY A 51 1.30 24.97 12.12
CA GLY A 51 0.09 25.64 11.63
C GLY A 51 -0.11 25.52 10.10
N THR A 52 0.66 24.70 9.41
CA THR A 52 0.33 24.29 8.03
C THR A 52 -0.89 23.36 8.06
N PRO A 53 -1.97 23.65 7.31
CA PRO A 53 -3.13 22.78 7.26
C PRO A 53 -2.79 21.37 6.81
N GLY A 54 -3.25 20.35 7.55
CA GLY A 54 -2.98 18.95 7.25
C GLY A 54 -1.64 18.44 7.79
N LEU A 55 -0.84 19.27 8.46
CA LEU A 55 0.39 18.85 9.10
C LEU A 55 0.09 18.33 10.51
N GLY A 56 0.36 17.04 10.75
CA GLY A 56 0.16 16.42 12.06
C GLY A 56 1.37 16.60 12.98
N ARG A 57 2.58 16.35 12.48
CA ARG A 57 3.82 16.38 13.28
C ARG A 57 5.01 16.80 12.45
N ILE A 58 6.00 17.40 13.11
CA ILE A 58 7.34 17.64 12.54
C ILE A 58 8.38 17.08 13.50
N THR A 59 9.40 16.44 12.96
CA THR A 59 10.59 16.01 13.73
C THR A 59 11.85 16.55 13.09
N VAL A 60 12.87 16.77 13.92
CA VAL A 60 14.18 17.26 13.50
C VAL A 60 15.23 16.28 13.98
N PHE A 61 16.04 15.75 13.07
CA PHE A 61 17.12 14.81 13.34
C PHE A 61 18.47 15.36 12.91
N GLY A 62 19.53 14.84 13.53
CA GLY A 62 20.90 15.24 13.24
C GLY A 62 21.33 16.53 13.94
N GLY A 63 22.63 16.68 14.04
CA GLY A 63 23.29 17.74 14.81
C GLY A 63 23.13 17.55 16.32
N PRO A 64 24.18 17.91 17.10
CA PRO A 64 24.15 17.85 18.55
C PRO A 64 23.15 18.87 19.12
N ARG A 65 22.48 18.50 20.22
CA ARG A 65 21.57 19.37 20.94
C ARG A 65 22.35 20.20 21.94
N THR A 66 22.09 21.50 22.01
CA THR A 66 22.61 22.32 23.07
C THR A 66 21.97 21.96 24.40
N ALA A 67 22.79 21.75 25.43
CA ALA A 67 22.34 21.47 26.80
C ALA A 67 23.00 22.43 27.79
N PHE A 68 22.32 22.69 28.91
CA PHE A 68 22.95 23.19 30.10
C PHE A 68 23.58 22.04 30.88
N ASP A 69 24.88 21.94 30.83
CA ASP A 69 25.67 20.92 31.50
C ASP A 69 26.06 21.40 32.88
N VAL A 70 25.63 20.65 33.91
CA VAL A 70 25.90 20.93 35.32
C VAL A 70 26.92 19.89 35.81
N ASP A 71 28.20 20.22 35.69
CA ASP A 71 29.32 19.39 36.11
C ASP A 71 29.56 19.51 37.61
N LEU A 72 29.04 18.59 38.41
CA LEU A 72 29.15 18.60 39.86
C LEU A 72 30.46 17.99 40.36
N ASP A 73 31.02 18.62 41.42
CA ASP A 73 32.16 18.11 42.14
C ASP A 73 31.76 17.08 43.19
N PRO A 74 32.17 15.80 43.08
CA PRO A 74 31.83 14.76 44.03
C PRO A 74 32.24 15.05 45.48
N ALA A 75 33.36 15.81 45.67
CA ALA A 75 33.84 16.14 47.02
C ALA A 75 32.91 17.18 47.69
N LYS A 76 32.49 18.19 46.92
CA LYS A 76 31.54 19.20 47.39
C LYS A 76 30.15 18.62 47.68
N LEU A 77 29.65 17.70 46.85
CA LEU A 77 28.41 17.01 47.10
C LEU A 77 28.45 16.22 48.41
N ARG A 78 29.53 15.45 48.64
CA ARG A 78 29.71 14.68 49.88
C ARG A 78 29.79 15.59 51.09
N ALA A 79 30.38 16.80 50.97
CA ALA A 79 30.48 17.79 52.03
C ALA A 79 29.12 18.29 52.51
N ILE A 80 28.13 18.37 51.64
CA ILE A 80 26.73 18.78 51.97
C ILE A 80 25.79 17.57 52.20
N GLY A 81 26.26 16.35 52.05
CA GLY A 81 25.49 15.11 52.19
C GLY A 81 24.44 14.85 51.11
N SER A 82 24.66 15.42 49.92
CA SER A 82 23.74 15.28 48.74
C SER A 82 24.33 14.42 47.65
N THR A 83 23.48 13.85 46.81
CA THR A 83 23.84 13.06 45.63
C THR A 83 23.59 13.85 44.35
N ALA A 84 24.09 13.37 43.21
CA ALA A 84 23.76 13.96 41.90
C ALA A 84 22.26 13.93 41.61
N GLY A 85 21.58 12.86 42.03
CA GLY A 85 20.11 12.73 41.92
C GLY A 85 19.33 13.74 42.77
N ASP A 86 19.84 14.11 43.95
CA ASP A 86 19.20 15.15 44.76
C ASP A 86 19.27 16.52 44.08
N VAL A 87 20.39 16.84 43.46
CA VAL A 87 20.58 18.09 42.68
C VAL A 87 19.67 18.06 41.45
N ALA A 88 19.62 16.94 40.72
CA ALA A 88 18.74 16.81 39.57
C ALA A 88 17.26 16.97 39.96
N ARG A 89 16.83 16.37 41.08
CA ARG A 89 15.48 16.57 41.63
C ARG A 89 15.19 18.02 42.03
N ALA A 90 16.15 18.69 42.60
CA ALA A 90 16.06 20.11 42.97
C ALA A 90 15.86 21.00 41.75
N ILE A 91 16.64 20.76 40.68
CA ILE A 91 16.51 21.45 39.39
C ILE A 91 15.13 21.16 38.79
N ALA A 92 14.72 19.89 38.74
CA ALA A 92 13.40 19.48 38.22
C ALA A 92 12.25 20.17 39.00
N ALA A 93 12.37 20.29 40.32
CA ALA A 93 11.37 20.95 41.14
C ALA A 93 11.30 22.46 40.89
N ALA A 94 12.42 23.10 40.67
CA ALA A 94 12.51 24.52 40.35
C ALA A 94 12.04 24.88 38.93
N SER A 95 12.13 23.93 38.00
CA SER A 95 11.73 24.08 36.59
C SER A 95 10.24 23.80 36.34
N ARG A 96 9.48 23.43 37.36
CA ARG A 96 8.03 23.20 37.27
C ARG A 96 7.29 24.30 38.04
N PRO A 97 6.58 25.22 37.37
CA PRO A 97 5.79 26.22 38.05
C PRO A 97 4.69 25.52 38.92
N ARG A 98 4.78 25.72 40.24
CA ARG A 98 3.75 25.23 41.19
C ARG A 98 3.13 26.44 41.87
N ALA A 99 1.83 26.56 41.72
CA ALA A 99 1.09 27.56 42.49
C ALA A 99 1.15 27.21 43.99
N ALA A 100 1.65 28.15 44.82
CA ALA A 100 1.65 28.02 46.30
C ALA A 100 0.29 28.35 46.91
N GLY A 101 -0.65 28.84 46.10
CA GLY A 101 -1.96 29.27 46.51
C GLY A 101 -2.36 30.62 45.93
N THR A 102 -3.38 31.23 46.49
CA THR A 102 -3.86 32.55 46.05
C THR A 102 -3.97 33.47 47.22
N ILE A 103 -3.62 34.74 47.06
CA ILE A 103 -3.88 35.82 48.01
C ILE A 103 -4.91 36.78 47.43
N VAL A 104 -5.77 37.34 48.28
CA VAL A 104 -6.73 38.38 47.90
C VAL A 104 -6.17 39.70 48.35
N ARG A 105 -5.99 40.64 47.42
CA ARG A 105 -5.56 41.98 47.66
C ARG A 105 -6.56 42.98 47.11
N GLY A 106 -7.38 43.52 47.97
CA GLY A 106 -8.53 44.36 47.61
C GLY A 106 -9.57 43.54 46.83
N GLN A 107 -9.83 43.85 45.59
CA GLN A 107 -10.75 43.09 44.71
C GLN A 107 -10.01 42.10 43.77
N GLU A 108 -8.71 42.00 43.86
CA GLU A 108 -7.90 41.12 42.99
C GLU A 108 -7.56 39.81 43.72
N ARG A 109 -7.64 38.73 43.00
CA ARG A 109 -7.15 37.41 43.41
C ARG A 109 -5.84 37.12 42.69
N LEU A 110 -4.74 37.18 43.42
CA LEU A 110 -3.42 36.98 42.92
C LEU A 110 -2.94 35.56 43.15
N LEU A 111 -2.44 34.90 42.11
CA LEU A 111 -1.78 33.59 42.18
C LEU A 111 -0.33 33.81 42.73
N VAL A 112 0.01 33.03 43.75
CA VAL A 112 1.36 33.09 44.33
C VAL A 112 2.20 31.96 43.74
N LEU A 113 3.28 32.31 43.04
CA LEU A 113 4.30 31.38 42.59
C LEU A 113 5.54 31.46 43.47
N PRO A 114 6.05 30.34 44.01
CA PRO A 114 7.09 30.37 45.05
C PRO A 114 8.47 30.81 44.54
N ALA A 115 8.79 30.62 43.26
CA ALA A 115 10.03 31.10 42.64
C ALA A 115 9.85 31.23 41.13
N PRO A 116 10.53 32.14 40.44
CA PRO A 116 10.55 32.14 38.99
C PRO A 116 11.32 30.92 38.49
N GLU A 117 10.81 30.30 37.42
CA GLU A 117 11.49 29.25 36.66
C GLU A 117 12.83 29.77 36.14
N PRO A 118 13.93 28.99 36.19
CA PRO A 118 15.19 29.41 35.59
C PRO A 118 15.00 29.67 34.09
N ARG A 119 15.31 30.87 33.62
CA ARG A 119 15.10 31.32 32.25
C ARG A 119 16.40 31.54 31.47
N ASP A 120 17.51 31.46 32.15
CA ASP A 120 18.85 31.67 31.60
C ASP A 120 19.89 30.92 32.42
N PHE A 121 21.12 30.97 31.92
CA PHE A 121 22.28 30.40 32.58
C PHE A 121 22.51 30.95 34.01
N GLY A 122 22.34 32.24 34.21
CA GLY A 122 22.60 32.91 35.49
C GLY A 122 21.60 32.48 36.57
N SER A 123 20.32 32.44 36.23
CA SER A 123 19.26 31.99 37.15
C SER A 123 19.36 30.51 37.50
N LEU A 124 19.81 29.66 36.53
CA LEU A 124 20.11 28.25 36.81
C LEU A 124 21.30 28.10 37.74
N ALA A 125 22.40 28.82 37.50
CA ALA A 125 23.60 28.79 38.34
C ALA A 125 23.35 29.29 39.78
N ALA A 126 22.44 30.25 39.97
CA ALA A 126 22.02 30.78 41.25
C ALA A 126 20.99 29.94 42.01
N LEU A 127 20.55 28.79 41.47
CA LEU A 127 19.54 27.94 42.07
C LEU A 127 19.97 27.43 43.46
N PRO A 128 19.15 27.59 44.51
CA PRO A 128 19.43 27.10 45.85
C PRO A 128 19.24 25.59 45.94
N ILE A 129 20.29 24.86 46.34
CA ILE A 129 20.27 23.42 46.63
C ILE A 129 20.27 23.19 48.15
N PHE A 130 19.37 22.35 48.61
CA PHE A 130 19.24 22.08 50.07
C PHE A 130 20.48 21.32 50.58
N ASN A 131 21.05 21.82 51.69
CA ASN A 131 22.14 21.17 52.36
C ASN A 131 21.59 20.25 53.48
N GLN A 132 21.78 18.91 53.33
CA GLN A 132 21.29 17.94 54.31
C GLN A 132 22.06 17.92 55.64
N ARG A 133 23.30 18.36 55.61
CA ARG A 133 24.18 18.34 56.82
C ARG A 133 24.17 19.60 57.64
N ARG A 134 23.77 20.72 57.08
CA ARG A 134 23.77 22.04 57.74
C ARG A 134 22.49 22.79 57.35
N PRO A 135 21.91 23.56 58.30
CA PRO A 135 20.80 24.43 58.01
C PRO A 135 21.17 25.46 56.92
N GLY A 136 20.40 25.54 55.87
CA GLY A 136 20.61 26.50 54.78
C GLY A 136 20.75 25.87 53.42
N ASN A 137 20.70 26.73 52.37
CA ASN A 137 20.84 26.34 50.99
C ASN A 137 22.24 26.73 50.50
N VAL A 138 22.75 25.93 49.57
CA VAL A 138 23.99 26.19 48.86
C VAL A 138 23.63 26.48 47.41
N VAL A 139 24.28 27.48 46.80
CA VAL A 139 24.03 27.84 45.40
C VAL A 139 24.61 26.77 44.45
N LEU A 140 23.88 26.41 43.42
CA LEU A 140 24.29 25.38 42.46
C LEU A 140 25.71 25.63 41.90
N ALA A 141 26.01 26.86 41.53
CA ALA A 141 27.35 27.24 41.04
C ALA A 141 28.50 26.97 42.04
N SER A 142 28.21 26.86 43.34
CA SER A 142 29.25 26.52 44.34
C SER A 142 29.56 25.03 44.39
N LEU A 143 28.62 24.17 43.91
CA LEU A 143 28.75 22.72 43.88
C LEU A 143 29.48 22.21 42.65
N GLY A 144 29.49 22.99 41.58
CA GLY A 144 30.07 22.56 40.30
C GLY A 144 30.13 23.67 39.29
N LEU A 145 30.47 23.34 38.08
CA LEU A 145 30.54 24.23 36.94
C LEU A 145 29.25 24.08 36.10
N VAL A 146 28.52 25.18 35.91
CA VAL A 146 27.41 25.23 34.97
C VAL A 146 27.94 25.81 33.66
N ARG A 147 27.68 25.16 32.53
CA ARG A 147 28.12 25.62 31.23
C ARG A 147 27.14 25.21 30.13
N VAL A 148 27.20 25.92 29.01
CA VAL A 148 26.50 25.48 27.79
C VAL A 148 27.41 24.51 27.06
N ARG A 149 26.89 23.37 26.71
CA ARG A 149 27.62 22.32 25.97
C ARG A 149 26.73 21.74 24.88
N ASP A 150 27.34 21.39 23.78
CA ASP A 150 26.72 20.58 22.78
C ASP A 150 26.73 19.10 23.23
N GLU A 151 25.56 18.53 23.48
CA GLU A 151 25.40 17.14 23.87
C GLU A 151 25.32 16.29 22.62
N SER A 152 26.20 15.30 22.50
CA SER A 152 26.08 14.28 21.46
C SER A 152 24.82 13.48 21.72
N THR A 153 23.89 13.56 20.82
CA THR A 153 22.74 12.66 20.79
C THR A 153 23.19 11.32 20.23
N ASN A 154 22.50 10.23 20.56
CA ASN A 154 22.78 8.94 19.92
C ASN A 154 22.27 8.89 18.45
N GLU A 155 21.70 10.00 17.96
CA GLU A 155 21.19 10.14 16.61
C GLU A 155 22.16 10.87 15.69
N GLN A 156 22.33 10.39 14.47
CA GLN A 156 23.10 11.04 13.42
C GLN A 156 22.24 11.12 12.16
N ALA A 157 22.39 12.21 11.40
CA ALA A 157 21.74 12.37 10.11
C ALA A 157 22.73 12.89 9.07
N SER A 158 22.64 12.36 7.86
CA SER A 158 23.45 12.79 6.72
C SER A 158 22.61 12.86 5.45
N PHE A 159 23.11 13.61 4.48
CA PHE A 159 22.56 13.70 3.14
C PHE A 159 23.71 13.82 2.14
N ASP A 160 23.72 12.97 1.12
CA ASP A 160 24.81 12.84 0.15
C ASP A 160 26.18 12.67 0.86
N ALA A 161 26.24 11.72 1.82
CA ALA A 161 27.40 11.38 2.63
C ALA A 161 28.03 12.58 3.38
N THR A 162 27.24 13.59 3.69
CA THR A 162 27.63 14.77 4.49
C THR A 162 26.64 14.97 5.64
N HIS A 163 27.12 15.28 6.84
CA HIS A 163 26.25 15.55 7.97
C HIS A 163 25.25 16.66 7.66
N ALA A 164 24.00 16.44 8.01
CA ALA A 164 22.86 17.30 7.76
C ALA A 164 21.91 17.36 8.96
N VAL A 165 21.04 18.34 8.97
CA VAL A 165 19.85 18.35 9.83
C VAL A 165 18.67 17.99 8.96
N ILE A 166 17.97 16.90 9.29
CA ILE A 166 16.82 16.41 8.52
C ILE A 166 15.54 16.82 9.24
N ILE A 167 14.61 17.42 8.49
CA ILE A 167 13.28 17.82 8.93
C ILE A 167 12.27 16.88 8.27
N ASN A 168 11.56 16.09 9.06
CA ASN A 168 10.49 15.22 8.58
C ASN A 168 9.12 15.85 8.87
N ALA A 169 8.28 15.96 7.83
CA ALA A 169 6.92 16.46 7.93
C ALA A 169 5.90 15.30 7.78
N TYR A 170 5.14 15.04 8.83
CA TYR A 170 4.15 13.94 8.87
C TYR A 170 2.74 14.50 8.72
N PRO A 171 1.87 13.83 7.97
CA PRO A 171 0.51 14.28 7.74
C PRO A 171 -0.40 13.99 8.94
N GLU A 172 -1.50 14.73 9.04
CA GLU A 172 -2.66 14.29 9.83
C GLU A 172 -3.32 13.06 9.17
N VAL A 173 -4.08 12.29 9.97
CA VAL A 173 -4.69 11.01 9.53
C VAL A 173 -5.51 11.12 8.25
N SER A 174 -6.13 12.26 8.00
CA SER A 174 -7.01 12.51 6.83
C SER A 174 -6.45 13.53 5.84
N ALA A 175 -5.17 13.91 5.98
CA ALA A 175 -4.57 14.94 5.14
C ALA A 175 -4.26 14.41 3.74
N ASP A 176 -4.44 15.28 2.75
CA ASP A 176 -3.97 15.07 1.39
C ASP A 176 -2.46 15.35 1.34
N ALA A 177 -1.65 14.32 1.09
CA ALA A 177 -0.20 14.39 1.07
C ALA A 177 0.33 15.36 0.00
N VAL A 178 -0.27 15.36 -1.20
CA VAL A 178 0.14 16.23 -2.31
C VAL A 178 -0.13 17.69 -1.99
N ARG A 179 -1.30 17.97 -1.43
CA ARG A 179 -1.68 19.31 -1.00
C ARG A 179 -0.79 19.79 0.14
N LEU A 180 -0.57 18.96 1.15
CA LEU A 180 0.30 19.28 2.29
C LEU A 180 1.71 19.67 1.82
N LYS A 181 2.31 18.86 0.93
CA LYS A 181 3.60 19.18 0.33
C LYS A 181 3.57 20.54 -0.38
N GLY A 182 2.55 20.80 -1.21
CA GLY A 182 2.41 22.08 -1.91
C GLY A 182 2.31 23.28 -0.95
N GLU A 183 1.58 23.14 0.16
CA GLU A 183 1.48 24.17 1.20
C GLU A 183 2.84 24.41 1.91
N ILE A 184 3.61 23.33 2.16
CA ILE A 184 4.98 23.45 2.71
C ILE A 184 5.89 24.13 1.71
N GLU A 185 5.93 23.68 0.46
CA GLU A 185 6.78 24.25 -0.60
C GLU A 185 6.47 25.72 -0.86
N GLY A 186 5.20 26.12 -0.79
CA GLY A 186 4.79 27.51 -0.88
C GLY A 186 5.41 28.43 0.20
N ARG A 187 5.79 27.86 1.36
CA ARG A 187 6.43 28.60 2.47
C ARG A 187 7.96 28.59 2.42
N LEU A 188 8.57 27.66 1.66
CA LEU A 188 10.03 27.53 1.57
C LEU A 188 10.73 28.82 1.15
N PRO A 189 10.25 29.65 0.18
CA PRO A 189 10.93 30.90 -0.18
C PRO A 189 11.01 31.91 0.98
N ALA A 190 10.04 31.91 1.87
CA ALA A 190 10.07 32.74 3.07
C ALA A 190 11.07 32.21 4.10
N LEU A 191 11.14 30.88 4.24
CA LEU A 191 12.09 30.19 5.11
C LEU A 191 13.53 30.37 4.68
N MET A 192 13.82 30.26 3.38
CA MET A 192 15.19 30.47 2.85
C MET A 192 15.76 31.85 3.15
N ARG A 193 14.90 32.86 3.36
CA ARG A 193 15.34 34.19 3.76
C ARG A 193 15.79 34.28 5.22
N LEU A 194 15.36 33.34 6.06
CA LEU A 194 15.73 33.26 7.48
C LEU A 194 17.02 32.49 7.70
N LEU A 195 17.46 31.72 6.71
CA LEU A 195 18.66 30.91 6.75
C LEU A 195 19.91 31.71 6.30
N PRO A 196 21.10 31.35 6.78
CA PRO A 196 22.37 31.86 6.24
C PRO A 196 22.46 31.62 4.73
N ARG A 197 23.15 32.52 4.02
CA ARG A 197 23.23 32.45 2.54
C ARG A 197 23.92 31.18 1.98
N ASP A 198 24.73 30.54 2.81
CA ASP A 198 25.45 29.29 2.50
C ASP A 198 24.68 28.01 2.86
N THR A 199 23.41 28.15 3.27
CA THR A 199 22.54 27.02 3.60
C THR A 199 21.92 26.45 2.34
N ASP A 200 22.06 25.13 2.18
CA ASP A 200 21.39 24.32 1.16
C ASP A 200 20.21 23.59 1.80
N LEU A 201 19.06 23.65 1.14
CA LEU A 201 17.85 22.93 1.51
C LEU A 201 17.45 22.02 0.36
N SER A 202 17.62 20.74 0.54
CA SER A 202 17.33 19.70 -0.47
C SER A 202 16.24 18.76 0.01
N ILE A 203 15.48 18.17 -0.93
CA ILE A 203 14.52 17.11 -0.60
C ILE A 203 15.30 15.82 -0.32
N ALA A 204 15.16 15.29 0.88
CA ALA A 204 15.77 14.05 1.32
C ALA A 204 14.85 12.83 1.13
N TRP A 205 13.54 13.05 1.07
CA TRP A 205 12.52 12.04 0.83
C TRP A 205 11.23 12.69 0.34
N ASP A 206 10.50 12.03 -0.58
CA ASP A 206 9.26 12.56 -1.15
C ASP A 206 8.27 11.44 -1.47
N GLN A 207 7.36 11.18 -0.54
CA GLN A 207 6.30 10.18 -0.72
C GLN A 207 5.32 10.56 -1.84
N THR A 208 5.16 11.85 -2.13
CA THR A 208 4.22 12.32 -3.15
C THR A 208 4.68 12.03 -4.57
N ARG A 209 5.98 11.72 -4.76
CA ARG A 209 6.55 11.43 -6.08
C ARG A 209 5.86 10.24 -6.75
N LEU A 210 5.66 9.15 -6.01
CA LEU A 210 4.92 7.99 -6.52
C LEU A 210 3.47 8.36 -6.85
N ILE A 211 2.80 9.10 -5.97
CA ILE A 211 1.39 9.49 -6.16
C ILE A 211 1.23 10.31 -7.45
N LEU A 212 2.07 11.33 -7.64
CA LEU A 212 2.02 12.21 -8.81
C LEU A 212 2.40 11.46 -10.10
N ALA A 213 3.48 10.67 -10.07
CA ALA A 213 3.89 9.86 -11.21
C ALA A 213 2.80 8.85 -11.62
N SER A 214 2.15 8.22 -10.64
CA SER A 214 1.04 7.30 -10.90
C SER A 214 -0.21 8.01 -11.45
N GLN A 215 -0.52 9.20 -10.97
CA GLN A 215 -1.63 10.01 -11.51
C GLN A 215 -1.39 10.39 -12.98
N ASP A 216 -0.18 10.85 -13.29
CA ASP A 216 0.20 11.20 -14.68
C ASP A 216 0.22 9.95 -15.57
N GLY A 217 0.82 8.84 -15.11
CA GLY A 217 0.86 7.58 -15.85
C GLY A 217 -0.53 7.04 -16.18
N LEU A 218 -1.40 6.92 -15.16
CA LEU A 218 -2.78 6.45 -15.35
C LEU A 218 -3.60 7.39 -16.25
N ARG A 219 -3.42 8.71 -16.12
CA ARG A 219 -4.07 9.67 -17.01
C ARG A 219 -3.67 9.44 -18.46
N ASP A 220 -2.38 9.29 -18.74
CA ASP A 220 -1.86 9.09 -20.09
C ASP A 220 -2.34 7.73 -20.67
N GLU A 221 -2.38 6.68 -19.85
CA GLU A 221 -2.96 5.37 -20.23
C GLU A 221 -4.47 5.47 -20.52
N MET A 222 -5.22 6.22 -19.72
CA MET A 222 -6.64 6.48 -19.95
C MET A 222 -6.87 7.19 -21.30
N PHE A 223 -6.09 8.21 -21.61
CA PHE A 223 -6.18 8.91 -22.90
C PHE A 223 -5.80 8.00 -24.06
N ALA A 224 -4.71 7.24 -23.96
CA ALA A 224 -4.30 6.30 -25.00
C ALA A 224 -5.36 5.21 -25.21
N GLY A 225 -5.86 4.60 -24.12
CA GLY A 225 -6.93 3.59 -24.17
C GLY A 225 -8.22 4.12 -24.79
N ALA A 226 -8.65 5.32 -24.40
CA ALA A 226 -9.82 5.98 -24.99
C ALA A 226 -9.65 6.23 -26.48
N LEU A 227 -8.49 6.71 -26.92
CA LEU A 227 -8.21 6.97 -28.33
C LEU A 227 -8.22 5.68 -29.15
N ILE A 228 -7.58 4.61 -28.66
CA ILE A 228 -7.57 3.28 -29.32
C ILE A 228 -9.00 2.74 -29.42
N ALA A 229 -9.77 2.80 -28.34
CA ALA A 229 -11.16 2.35 -28.33
C ALA A 229 -12.01 3.13 -29.35
N LEU A 230 -11.90 4.46 -29.41
CA LEU A 230 -12.60 5.29 -30.39
C LEU A 230 -12.18 4.97 -31.84
N ALA A 231 -10.90 4.71 -32.07
CA ALA A 231 -10.41 4.28 -33.38
C ALA A 231 -11.02 2.95 -33.82
N ILE A 232 -11.13 1.98 -32.89
CA ILE A 232 -11.78 0.69 -33.14
C ILE A 232 -13.27 0.88 -33.43
N ILE A 233 -13.96 1.70 -32.66
CA ILE A 233 -15.39 2.03 -32.90
C ILE A 233 -15.56 2.64 -34.30
N TYR A 234 -14.70 3.58 -34.69
CA TYR A 234 -14.76 4.19 -36.01
C TYR A 234 -14.52 3.15 -37.12
N LEU A 235 -13.58 2.23 -36.92
CA LEU A 235 -13.29 1.15 -37.89
C LEU A 235 -14.52 0.25 -38.14
N PHE A 236 -15.27 -0.07 -37.09
CA PHE A 236 -16.46 -0.89 -37.15
C PHE A 236 -17.68 -0.13 -37.64
N LEU A 237 -17.97 1.05 -37.11
CA LEU A 237 -19.16 1.84 -37.46
C LEU A 237 -18.99 2.55 -38.81
N ARG A 238 -17.77 2.96 -39.16
CA ARG A 238 -17.45 3.77 -40.37
C ARG A 238 -18.34 5.01 -40.50
N ASN A 239 -18.84 5.52 -39.40
CA ASN A 239 -19.72 6.67 -39.32
C ASN A 239 -19.17 7.69 -38.33
N ARG A 240 -18.80 8.88 -38.81
CA ARG A 240 -18.16 9.92 -37.99
C ARG A 240 -19.13 10.46 -36.93
N ALA A 241 -20.44 10.63 -37.26
CA ALA A 241 -21.44 11.16 -36.33
C ALA A 241 -21.64 10.22 -35.14
N LEU A 242 -21.81 8.92 -35.40
CA LEU A 242 -21.99 7.91 -34.35
C LEU A 242 -20.72 7.74 -33.50
N THR A 243 -19.52 7.80 -34.10
CA THR A 243 -18.27 7.79 -33.37
C THR A 243 -18.11 9.04 -32.49
N LEU A 244 -18.55 10.22 -32.99
CA LEU A 244 -18.52 11.45 -32.22
C LEU A 244 -19.43 11.38 -30.98
N VAL A 245 -20.57 10.70 -31.06
CA VAL A 245 -21.44 10.45 -29.90
C VAL A 245 -20.66 9.69 -28.80
N ALA A 246 -19.99 8.59 -29.16
CA ALA A 246 -19.17 7.85 -28.22
C ALA A 246 -18.01 8.71 -27.68
N ALA A 247 -17.39 9.52 -28.53
CA ALA A 247 -16.29 10.44 -28.16
C ALA A 247 -16.73 11.55 -27.18
N ILE A 248 -18.00 11.91 -27.15
CA ILE A 248 -18.55 12.88 -26.19
C ILE A 248 -19.01 12.18 -24.90
N VAL A 249 -19.69 11.04 -25.03
CA VAL A 249 -20.24 10.30 -23.87
C VAL A 249 -19.13 9.83 -22.94
N LEU A 250 -17.99 9.39 -23.49
CA LEU A 250 -16.89 8.87 -22.70
C LEU A 250 -16.29 9.89 -21.71
N PRO A 251 -15.80 11.08 -22.14
CA PRO A 251 -15.26 12.05 -21.19
C PRO A 251 -16.35 12.58 -20.23
N LEU A 252 -17.59 12.70 -20.70
CA LEU A 252 -18.70 13.09 -19.84
C LEU A 252 -18.95 12.07 -18.73
N ALA A 253 -18.86 10.79 -19.04
CA ALA A 253 -18.98 9.72 -18.05
C ALA A 253 -17.83 9.76 -17.02
N ILE A 254 -16.60 9.98 -17.45
CA ILE A 254 -15.45 10.11 -16.56
C ILE A 254 -15.64 11.30 -15.61
N VAL A 255 -16.01 12.48 -16.15
CA VAL A 255 -16.23 13.69 -15.34
C VAL A 255 -17.37 13.49 -14.33
N LEU A 256 -18.50 12.94 -14.75
CA LEU A 256 -19.63 12.71 -13.86
C LEU A 256 -19.33 11.64 -12.80
N THR A 257 -18.57 10.59 -13.15
CA THR A 257 -18.12 9.58 -12.18
C THR A 257 -17.16 10.20 -11.17
N THR A 258 -16.21 11.02 -11.61
CA THR A 258 -15.31 11.76 -10.73
C THR A 258 -16.07 12.68 -9.76
N LEU A 259 -17.05 13.42 -10.27
CA LEU A 259 -17.93 14.26 -9.43
C LEU A 259 -18.71 13.42 -8.40
N ALA A 260 -19.23 12.27 -8.82
CA ALA A 260 -19.94 11.35 -7.92
C ALA A 260 -19.00 10.76 -6.84
N LEU A 261 -17.75 10.44 -7.18
CA LEU A 261 -16.73 10.00 -6.24
C LEU A 261 -16.43 11.07 -5.19
N VAL A 262 -16.16 12.30 -5.64
CA VAL A 262 -15.90 13.44 -4.74
C VAL A 262 -17.11 13.71 -3.85
N GLY A 263 -18.32 13.67 -4.43
CA GLY A 263 -19.58 13.81 -3.69
C GLY A 263 -19.84 12.71 -2.67
N SER A 264 -19.25 11.54 -2.87
CA SER A 264 -19.30 10.42 -1.93
C SER A 264 -18.19 10.48 -0.84
N GLY A 265 -17.37 11.52 -0.83
CA GLY A 265 -16.28 11.69 0.14
C GLY A 265 -15.04 10.82 -0.15
N LEU A 266 -14.94 10.25 -1.35
CA LEU A 266 -13.78 9.46 -1.77
C LEU A 266 -12.72 10.36 -2.42
N SER A 267 -11.45 10.12 -2.09
CA SER A 267 -10.31 10.79 -2.72
C SER A 267 -9.97 10.17 -4.08
N LEU A 268 -9.35 10.97 -4.95
CA LEU A 268 -8.71 10.48 -6.16
C LEU A 268 -7.35 9.87 -5.78
N ASN A 269 -7.32 8.56 -5.61
CA ASN A 269 -6.13 7.79 -5.29
C ASN A 269 -5.85 6.78 -6.42
N LEU A 270 -4.75 6.03 -6.29
CA LEU A 270 -4.31 5.04 -7.26
C LEU A 270 -5.43 4.03 -7.62
N MET A 271 -6.22 3.61 -6.62
CA MET A 271 -7.29 2.63 -6.82
C MET A 271 -8.51 3.23 -7.52
N THR A 272 -8.90 4.47 -7.17
CA THR A 272 -10.03 5.15 -7.83
C THR A 272 -9.67 5.54 -9.27
N LEU A 273 -8.44 5.98 -9.53
CA LEU A 273 -7.94 6.28 -10.88
C LEU A 273 -7.83 5.02 -11.73
N GLY A 274 -7.28 3.92 -11.18
CA GLY A 274 -7.26 2.62 -11.83
C GLY A 274 -8.68 2.12 -12.16
N GLY A 275 -9.63 2.33 -11.23
CA GLY A 275 -11.05 2.06 -11.47
C GLY A 275 -11.64 2.88 -12.62
N LEU A 276 -11.31 4.17 -12.71
CA LEU A 276 -11.73 5.02 -13.84
C LEU A 276 -11.12 4.55 -15.17
N ALA A 277 -9.85 4.15 -15.17
CA ALA A 277 -9.19 3.61 -16.37
C ALA A 277 -9.89 2.34 -16.89
N ILE A 278 -10.23 1.43 -16.00
CA ILE A 278 -10.98 0.20 -16.34
C ILE A 278 -12.40 0.53 -16.78
N ALA A 279 -13.03 1.51 -16.13
CA ALA A 279 -14.38 1.93 -16.44
C ALA A 279 -14.53 2.45 -17.87
N ILE A 280 -13.48 2.98 -18.51
CA ILE A 280 -13.48 3.43 -19.91
C ILE A 280 -14.00 2.32 -20.83
N GLY A 281 -13.46 1.10 -20.68
CA GLY A 281 -13.90 -0.04 -21.47
C GLY A 281 -15.37 -0.41 -21.25
N LEU A 282 -15.83 -0.33 -19.99
CA LEU A 282 -17.22 -0.67 -19.62
C LEU A 282 -18.23 0.38 -20.05
N VAL A 283 -17.87 1.66 -19.94
CA VAL A 283 -18.72 2.81 -20.30
C VAL A 283 -18.94 2.88 -21.81
N ILE A 284 -17.89 2.70 -22.60
CA ILE A 284 -17.95 2.68 -24.06
C ILE A 284 -18.92 1.61 -24.56
N ASP A 285 -18.94 0.46 -23.93
CA ASP A 285 -19.74 -0.70 -24.29
C ASP A 285 -21.25 -0.39 -24.25
N GLU A 286 -21.73 0.35 -23.24
CA GLU A 286 -23.13 0.73 -23.12
C GLU A 286 -23.54 1.76 -24.18
N ALA A 287 -22.70 2.77 -24.41
CA ALA A 287 -22.95 3.77 -25.45
C ALA A 287 -23.00 3.15 -26.85
N ILE A 288 -22.12 2.20 -27.15
CA ILE A 288 -22.07 1.47 -28.40
C ILE A 288 -23.40 0.72 -28.68
N VAL A 289 -23.93 0.00 -27.69
CA VAL A 289 -25.15 -0.79 -27.84
C VAL A 289 -26.35 0.10 -28.22
N VAL A 290 -26.42 1.29 -27.59
CA VAL A 290 -27.49 2.26 -27.89
C VAL A 290 -27.33 2.87 -29.29
N VAL A 291 -26.12 3.33 -29.62
CA VAL A 291 -25.80 3.93 -30.92
C VAL A 291 -26.08 2.94 -32.07
N GLU A 292 -25.73 1.67 -31.90
CA GLU A 292 -25.94 0.64 -32.90
C GLU A 292 -27.43 0.25 -33.04
N ALA A 293 -28.16 0.17 -31.92
CA ALA A 293 -29.60 -0.07 -31.98
C ALA A 293 -30.34 1.03 -32.77
N VAL A 294 -29.93 2.28 -32.57
CA VAL A 294 -30.46 3.41 -33.35
C VAL A 294 -30.09 3.31 -34.84
N ALA A 295 -28.80 2.96 -35.12
CA ALA A 295 -28.36 2.76 -36.50
C ALA A 295 -29.12 1.63 -37.22
N TYR A 296 -29.43 0.54 -36.49
CA TYR A 296 -30.23 -0.56 -37.02
C TYR A 296 -31.66 -0.17 -37.39
N GLU A 297 -32.36 0.53 -36.46
CA GLU A 297 -33.73 1.00 -36.72
C GLU A 297 -33.79 1.97 -37.91
N PHE A 298 -32.76 2.84 -38.06
CA PHE A 298 -32.63 3.73 -39.20
C PHE A 298 -32.45 2.99 -40.52
N SER A 299 -31.66 1.91 -40.51
CA SER A 299 -31.42 1.10 -41.70
C SER A 299 -32.66 0.31 -42.13
N ALA A 300 -33.55 -0.02 -41.17
CA ALA A 300 -34.81 -0.73 -41.44
C ALA A 300 -35.87 0.17 -42.03
N GLU A 301 -35.94 1.44 -41.63
CA GLU A 301 -36.91 2.42 -42.16
C GLU A 301 -36.23 3.74 -42.54
N PRO A 302 -35.56 3.84 -43.70
CA PRO A 302 -34.79 5.01 -44.10
C PRO A 302 -35.62 6.30 -44.32
N ALA A 303 -36.93 6.18 -44.55
CA ALA A 303 -37.85 7.30 -44.76
C ALA A 303 -38.61 7.74 -43.50
N GLY A 304 -38.31 7.04 -42.32
CA GLY A 304 -38.99 7.34 -41.06
C GLY A 304 -38.44 8.59 -40.36
N ASP A 305 -39.27 9.18 -39.45
CA ASP A 305 -38.82 10.26 -38.58
C ASP A 305 -37.73 9.79 -37.62
N ILE A 306 -36.66 10.57 -37.50
CA ILE A 306 -35.49 10.34 -36.62
C ILE A 306 -35.93 10.07 -35.18
N ARG A 307 -36.88 10.87 -34.66
CA ARG A 307 -37.29 10.73 -33.26
C ARG A 307 -38.03 9.41 -33.01
N SER A 308 -38.90 9.01 -33.92
CA SER A 308 -39.65 7.74 -33.81
C SER A 308 -38.72 6.52 -33.87
N SER A 309 -37.70 6.56 -34.71
CA SER A 309 -36.67 5.50 -34.80
C SER A 309 -35.81 5.41 -33.53
N ILE A 310 -35.42 6.55 -32.96
CA ILE A 310 -34.69 6.60 -31.66
C ILE A 310 -35.58 6.05 -30.56
N GLU A 311 -36.85 6.46 -30.50
CA GLU A 311 -37.77 5.99 -29.46
C GLU A 311 -37.96 4.46 -29.52
N ARG A 312 -38.19 3.92 -30.73
CA ARG A 312 -38.26 2.46 -30.93
C ARG A 312 -36.99 1.75 -30.54
N ALA A 313 -35.84 2.27 -30.94
CA ALA A 313 -34.55 1.69 -30.58
C ALA A 313 -34.35 1.63 -29.07
N VAL A 314 -34.56 2.78 -28.37
CA VAL A 314 -34.39 2.86 -26.91
C VAL A 314 -35.37 1.93 -26.18
N ARG A 315 -36.66 1.95 -26.55
CA ARG A 315 -37.68 1.03 -25.97
C ARG A 315 -37.31 -0.44 -26.15
N ARG A 316 -36.69 -0.79 -27.27
CA ARG A 316 -36.28 -2.17 -27.61
C ARG A 316 -35.15 -2.66 -26.73
N ILE A 317 -34.15 -1.78 -26.42
CA ILE A 317 -32.93 -2.19 -25.72
C ILE A 317 -32.92 -1.83 -24.24
N ALA A 318 -33.75 -0.91 -23.75
CA ALA A 318 -33.69 -0.39 -22.39
C ALA A 318 -33.76 -1.52 -21.34
N ARG A 319 -34.75 -2.42 -21.47
CA ARG A 319 -34.93 -3.51 -20.50
C ARG A 319 -33.76 -4.51 -20.49
N PRO A 320 -33.27 -5.06 -21.62
CA PRO A 320 -32.08 -5.90 -21.64
C PRO A 320 -30.83 -5.18 -21.15
N LEU A 321 -30.66 -3.90 -21.50
CA LEU A 321 -29.51 -3.10 -21.09
C LEU A 321 -29.48 -2.89 -19.56
N ILE A 322 -30.63 -2.48 -18.97
CA ILE A 322 -30.75 -2.35 -17.49
C ILE A 322 -30.47 -3.65 -16.79
N SER A 323 -31.00 -4.79 -17.29
CA SER A 323 -30.75 -6.11 -16.70
C SER A 323 -29.27 -6.50 -16.78
N ALA A 324 -28.61 -6.21 -17.89
CA ALA A 324 -27.19 -6.48 -18.07
C ALA A 324 -26.32 -5.59 -17.17
N THR A 325 -26.63 -4.30 -17.06
CA THR A 325 -25.90 -3.40 -16.15
C THR A 325 -26.16 -3.74 -14.68
N ALA A 326 -27.39 -4.16 -14.32
CA ALA A 326 -27.70 -4.65 -12.98
C ALA A 326 -26.89 -5.93 -12.65
N ALA A 327 -26.74 -6.85 -13.60
CA ALA A 327 -25.89 -8.03 -13.41
C ALA A 327 -24.40 -7.65 -13.21
N ASN A 328 -23.90 -6.65 -13.94
CA ASN A 328 -22.55 -6.12 -13.74
C ASN A 328 -22.40 -5.45 -12.37
N LEU A 329 -23.35 -4.60 -11.98
CA LEU A 329 -23.32 -3.85 -10.73
C LEU A 329 -23.32 -4.78 -9.52
N VAL A 330 -24.13 -5.83 -9.56
CA VAL A 330 -24.28 -6.80 -8.47
C VAL A 330 -22.97 -7.57 -8.20
N VAL A 331 -22.10 -7.73 -9.19
CA VAL A 331 -20.79 -8.37 -9.02
C VAL A 331 -19.88 -7.55 -8.10
N PHE A 332 -20.02 -6.21 -8.08
CA PHE A 332 -19.19 -5.33 -7.25
C PHE A 332 -19.68 -5.21 -5.80
N LEU A 333 -20.94 -5.52 -5.50
CA LEU A 333 -21.49 -5.43 -4.15
C LEU A 333 -20.71 -6.28 -3.12
N PRO A 334 -20.43 -7.58 -3.38
CA PRO A 334 -19.71 -8.41 -2.41
C PRO A 334 -18.29 -7.95 -2.11
N LEU A 335 -17.64 -7.23 -3.04
CA LEU A 335 -16.30 -6.69 -2.85
C LEU A 335 -16.22 -5.61 -1.75
N GLY A 336 -17.33 -4.92 -1.49
CA GLY A 336 -17.44 -3.98 -0.39
C GLY A 336 -17.37 -4.62 1.00
N PHE A 337 -17.52 -5.95 1.08
CA PHE A 337 -17.47 -6.73 2.31
C PHE A 337 -16.15 -7.45 2.53
N LEU A 338 -15.18 -7.31 1.62
CA LEU A 338 -13.82 -7.81 1.84
C LEU A 338 -13.22 -7.14 3.09
N SER A 339 -12.51 -7.91 3.88
CA SER A 339 -11.81 -7.45 5.07
C SER A 339 -10.29 -7.27 4.82
N GLY A 340 -9.59 -6.71 5.80
CA GLY A 340 -8.14 -6.53 5.75
C GLY A 340 -7.65 -5.66 4.60
N ILE A 341 -6.43 -5.89 4.17
CA ILE A 341 -5.75 -5.11 3.11
C ILE A 341 -6.48 -5.20 1.76
N PRO A 342 -6.91 -6.39 1.27
CA PRO A 342 -7.68 -6.45 0.03
C PRO A 342 -8.95 -5.61 0.08
N GLY A 343 -9.67 -5.63 1.23
CA GLY A 343 -10.86 -4.80 1.42
C GLY A 343 -10.57 -3.31 1.34
N PHE A 344 -9.48 -2.87 1.95
CA PHE A 344 -9.06 -1.46 1.92
C PHE A 344 -8.79 -0.98 0.48
N PHE A 345 -8.02 -1.74 -0.29
CA PHE A 345 -7.67 -1.37 -1.67
C PHE A 345 -8.85 -1.48 -2.64
N PHE A 346 -9.57 -2.61 -2.62
CA PHE A 346 -10.57 -2.89 -3.67
C PHE A 346 -11.95 -2.30 -3.40
N ARG A 347 -12.24 -1.86 -2.18
CA ARG A 347 -13.46 -1.12 -1.87
C ARG A 347 -13.56 0.18 -2.69
N ALA A 348 -12.49 0.96 -2.74
CA ALA A 348 -12.45 2.20 -3.51
C ALA A 348 -12.61 1.95 -5.02
N LEU A 349 -11.89 0.94 -5.54
CA LEU A 349 -12.02 0.48 -6.94
C LEU A 349 -13.45 0.05 -7.26
N SER A 350 -14.07 -0.77 -6.41
CA SER A 350 -15.42 -1.31 -6.61
C SER A 350 -16.49 -0.22 -6.61
N ILE A 351 -16.40 0.74 -5.70
CA ILE A 351 -17.32 1.89 -5.66
C ILE A 351 -17.16 2.72 -6.93
N THR A 352 -15.92 2.94 -7.38
CA THR A 352 -15.64 3.68 -8.62
C THR A 352 -16.28 3.01 -9.84
N LEU A 353 -16.10 1.70 -9.99
CA LEU A 353 -16.69 0.94 -11.08
C LEU A 353 -18.22 0.91 -11.02
N ALA A 354 -18.78 0.76 -9.82
CA ALA A 354 -20.23 0.80 -9.62
C ALA A 354 -20.84 2.17 -9.99
N LEU A 355 -20.21 3.27 -9.55
CA LEU A 355 -20.63 4.63 -9.91
C LEU A 355 -20.50 4.88 -11.42
N ALA A 356 -19.40 4.44 -12.03
CA ALA A 356 -19.17 4.56 -13.47
C ALA A 356 -20.25 3.83 -14.28
N LEU A 357 -20.67 2.63 -13.86
CA LEU A 357 -21.74 1.89 -14.51
C LEU A 357 -23.10 2.58 -14.36
N VAL A 358 -23.41 3.12 -13.18
CA VAL A 358 -24.66 3.87 -12.97
C VAL A 358 -24.70 5.14 -13.83
N VAL A 359 -23.60 5.87 -13.90
CA VAL A 359 -23.46 7.05 -14.76
C VAL A 359 -23.55 6.67 -16.24
N SER A 360 -22.88 5.58 -16.63
CA SER A 360 -22.85 5.10 -18.01
C SER A 360 -24.23 4.73 -18.52
N ILE A 361 -25.02 3.96 -17.76
CA ILE A 361 -26.37 3.59 -18.20
C ILE A 361 -27.29 4.83 -18.31
N ALA A 362 -27.14 5.78 -17.39
CA ALA A 362 -27.91 7.02 -17.45
C ALA A 362 -27.55 7.83 -18.72
N LEU A 363 -26.25 7.98 -19.01
CA LEU A 363 -25.79 8.67 -20.22
C LEU A 363 -26.22 7.94 -21.50
N SER A 364 -26.14 6.61 -21.49
CA SER A 364 -26.48 5.79 -22.65
C SER A 364 -27.98 5.83 -22.98
N LEU A 365 -28.86 5.86 -21.96
CA LEU A 365 -30.30 5.86 -22.18
C LEU A 365 -30.85 7.27 -22.42
N PHE A 366 -30.27 8.33 -21.86
CA PHE A 366 -30.81 9.68 -21.95
C PHE A 366 -29.99 10.59 -22.86
N VAL A 367 -28.65 10.59 -22.77
CA VAL A 367 -27.79 11.54 -23.47
C VAL A 367 -27.38 11.03 -24.85
N ALA A 368 -26.99 9.78 -25.00
CA ALA A 368 -26.56 9.23 -26.28
C ALA A 368 -27.67 9.34 -27.38
N PRO A 369 -28.94 9.02 -27.09
CA PRO A 369 -30.01 9.19 -28.07
C PRO A 369 -30.21 10.67 -28.50
N LEU A 370 -30.05 11.61 -27.54
CA LEU A 370 -30.16 13.06 -27.84
C LEU A 370 -29.02 13.53 -28.74
N LEU A 371 -27.80 13.04 -28.48
CA LEU A 371 -26.63 13.35 -29.31
C LEU A 371 -26.79 12.78 -30.74
N VAL A 372 -27.32 11.55 -30.86
CA VAL A 372 -27.63 10.97 -32.18
C VAL A 372 -28.67 11.80 -32.91
N ALA A 373 -29.70 12.30 -32.21
CA ALA A 373 -30.68 13.19 -32.80
C ALA A 373 -30.09 14.53 -33.27
N ALA A 374 -29.12 15.06 -32.50
CA ALA A 374 -28.46 16.34 -32.78
C ALA A 374 -27.46 16.27 -33.95
N PHE A 375 -26.67 15.18 -34.04
CA PHE A 375 -25.65 15.06 -35.07
C PHE A 375 -26.13 14.41 -36.38
N GLY A 376 -27.36 13.98 -36.42
CA GLY A 376 -28.04 13.46 -37.60
C GLY A 376 -27.93 11.94 -37.80
N ALA A 377 -28.84 11.46 -38.63
CA ALA A 377 -28.93 10.03 -38.94
C ALA A 377 -27.71 9.51 -39.71
N PRO A 378 -27.38 8.20 -39.55
CA PRO A 378 -26.43 7.58 -40.43
C PRO A 378 -26.83 7.77 -41.90
N ASN A 379 -25.86 8.17 -42.75
CA ASN A 379 -26.10 8.24 -44.20
C ASN A 379 -26.63 6.89 -44.69
N SER A 380 -27.88 6.89 -45.15
CA SER A 380 -28.65 5.71 -45.60
C SER A 380 -28.04 4.95 -46.81
N ARG A 381 -26.92 5.42 -47.36
CA ARG A 381 -26.27 4.86 -48.54
C ARG A 381 -25.19 3.78 -48.27
N SER A 382 -24.87 3.51 -47.02
CA SER A 382 -23.99 2.41 -46.68
C SER A 382 -24.83 1.17 -46.42
N GLU A 383 -25.11 0.37 -47.43
CA GLU A 383 -25.53 -1.01 -47.23
C GLU A 383 -24.53 -1.65 -46.24
N PRO A 384 -25.01 -2.29 -45.16
CA PRO A 384 -24.11 -3.03 -44.27
C PRO A 384 -23.46 -4.13 -45.11
N ARG A 385 -22.22 -3.88 -45.57
CA ARG A 385 -21.44 -4.88 -46.29
C ARG A 385 -21.35 -6.07 -45.37
N ARG A 386 -22.11 -7.17 -45.68
CA ARG A 386 -22.06 -8.41 -44.92
C ARG A 386 -20.59 -8.80 -44.80
N LEU A 387 -20.04 -8.77 -43.60
CA LEU A 387 -18.67 -9.18 -43.38
C LEU A 387 -18.56 -10.64 -43.84
N ALA A 388 -17.51 -11.00 -44.56
CA ALA A 388 -17.26 -12.39 -44.95
C ALA A 388 -17.25 -13.34 -43.73
N ILE A 389 -17.03 -12.76 -42.55
CA ILE A 389 -17.08 -13.40 -41.24
C ILE A 389 -18.51 -13.87 -40.87
N GLU A 390 -19.58 -13.14 -41.27
CA GLU A 390 -20.97 -13.49 -40.94
C GLU A 390 -21.38 -14.85 -41.52
N GLN A 391 -21.06 -15.10 -42.79
CA GLN A 391 -21.39 -16.38 -43.43
C GLN A 391 -20.58 -17.53 -42.87
N SER A 392 -19.30 -17.23 -42.50
CA SER A 392 -18.43 -18.23 -41.88
C SER A 392 -18.91 -18.56 -40.47
N TYR A 393 -19.37 -17.56 -39.72
CA TYR A 393 -19.91 -17.73 -38.38
C TYR A 393 -21.20 -18.56 -38.39
N VAL A 394 -22.16 -18.30 -39.29
CA VAL A 394 -23.39 -19.08 -39.39
C VAL A 394 -23.08 -20.53 -39.71
N ARG A 395 -22.15 -20.78 -40.62
CA ARG A 395 -21.70 -22.16 -40.93
C ARG A 395 -21.09 -22.85 -39.72
N ALA A 396 -20.25 -22.14 -38.98
CA ALA A 396 -19.63 -22.62 -37.74
C ALA A 396 -20.70 -22.92 -36.67
N LEU A 397 -21.66 -22.00 -36.49
CA LEU A 397 -22.73 -22.11 -35.52
C LEU A 397 -23.63 -23.32 -35.84
N ARG A 398 -24.08 -23.48 -37.10
CA ARG A 398 -24.84 -24.65 -37.51
C ARG A 398 -24.09 -25.96 -37.31
N SER A 399 -22.79 -25.99 -37.61
CA SER A 399 -21.95 -27.14 -37.35
C SER A 399 -21.85 -27.44 -35.86
N ALA A 400 -21.64 -26.38 -35.01
CA ALA A 400 -21.59 -26.54 -33.56
C ALA A 400 -22.89 -27.05 -32.94
N VAL A 401 -24.05 -26.56 -33.37
CA VAL A 401 -25.37 -27.03 -32.94
C VAL A 401 -25.62 -28.47 -33.39
N ARG A 402 -25.16 -28.84 -34.60
CA ARG A 402 -25.28 -30.25 -35.10
C ARG A 402 -24.39 -31.19 -34.30
N HIS A 403 -23.20 -30.75 -33.90
CA HIS A 403 -22.22 -31.56 -33.15
C HIS A 403 -22.13 -31.15 -31.68
N ALA A 404 -23.23 -30.85 -31.04
CA ALA A 404 -23.26 -30.30 -29.66
C ALA A 404 -22.46 -31.16 -28.65
N ARG A 405 -22.42 -32.49 -28.79
CA ARG A 405 -21.63 -33.39 -27.92
C ARG A 405 -20.14 -33.11 -28.00
N ILE A 406 -19.61 -32.78 -29.20
CA ILE A 406 -18.21 -32.44 -29.39
C ILE A 406 -17.92 -31.08 -28.72
N VAL A 407 -18.83 -30.11 -28.83
CA VAL A 407 -18.71 -28.81 -28.19
C VAL A 407 -18.68 -28.93 -26.66
N TYR A 408 -19.53 -29.78 -26.08
CA TYR A 408 -19.54 -30.02 -24.63
C TYR A 408 -18.29 -30.74 -24.16
N LEU A 409 -17.80 -31.75 -24.92
CA LEU A 409 -16.54 -32.41 -24.60
C LEU A 409 -15.37 -31.44 -24.67
N ALA A 410 -15.31 -30.62 -25.71
CA ALA A 410 -14.27 -29.59 -25.84
C ALA A 410 -14.33 -28.58 -24.70
N ALA A 411 -15.52 -28.10 -24.31
CA ALA A 411 -15.72 -27.23 -23.18
C ALA A 411 -15.25 -27.88 -21.85
N ALA A 412 -15.59 -29.14 -21.62
CA ALA A 412 -15.16 -29.88 -20.43
C ALA A 412 -13.62 -30.05 -20.37
N VAL A 413 -12.99 -30.39 -21.52
CA VAL A 413 -11.54 -30.50 -21.63
C VAL A 413 -10.87 -29.15 -21.37
N LEU A 414 -11.42 -28.05 -21.90
CA LEU A 414 -10.90 -26.71 -21.68
C LEU A 414 -11.03 -26.29 -20.21
N VAL A 415 -12.13 -26.61 -19.54
CA VAL A 415 -12.26 -26.35 -18.09
C VAL A 415 -11.21 -27.15 -17.30
N ALA A 416 -11.02 -28.43 -17.63
CA ALA A 416 -10.00 -29.26 -16.98
C ALA A 416 -8.58 -28.70 -17.20
N LEU A 417 -8.29 -28.26 -18.43
CA LEU A 417 -7.02 -27.60 -18.77
C LEU A 417 -6.85 -26.28 -18.00
N THR A 418 -7.91 -25.49 -17.85
CA THR A 418 -7.91 -24.25 -17.07
C THR A 418 -7.53 -24.52 -15.62
N VAL A 419 -8.17 -25.50 -14.98
CA VAL A 419 -7.86 -25.88 -13.59
C VAL A 419 -6.40 -26.30 -13.46
N LEU A 420 -5.90 -27.10 -14.42
CA LEU A 420 -4.52 -27.54 -14.44
C LEU A 420 -3.53 -26.37 -14.63
N MET A 421 -3.84 -25.42 -15.50
CA MET A 421 -3.02 -24.23 -15.72
C MET A 421 -3.02 -23.32 -14.48
N LEU A 422 -4.19 -23.03 -13.91
CA LEU A 422 -4.29 -22.20 -12.71
C LEU A 422 -3.55 -22.84 -11.52
N ALA A 423 -3.62 -24.15 -11.37
CA ALA A 423 -2.90 -24.87 -10.31
C ALA A 423 -1.36 -24.83 -10.45
N ARG A 424 -0.86 -24.51 -11.65
CA ARG A 424 0.59 -24.43 -11.93
C ARG A 424 1.12 -23.02 -12.07
N LEU A 425 0.25 -22.03 -12.15
CA LEU A 425 0.69 -20.62 -12.16
C LEU A 425 1.24 -20.24 -10.79
N PRO A 426 2.33 -19.48 -10.75
CA PRO A 426 2.84 -18.93 -9.53
C PRO A 426 1.81 -17.99 -8.89
N THR A 427 1.82 -17.93 -7.56
CA THR A 427 0.91 -17.06 -6.81
C THR A 427 1.68 -16.08 -5.95
N ASP A 428 1.19 -14.86 -5.86
CA ASP A 428 1.71 -13.80 -5.04
C ASP A 428 0.59 -13.17 -4.22
N PHE A 429 0.93 -12.30 -3.25
CA PHE A 429 -0.09 -11.62 -2.47
C PHE A 429 -0.57 -10.36 -3.21
N LEU A 430 0.28 -9.36 -3.33
CA LEU A 430 0.01 -8.11 -4.04
C LEU A 430 1.05 -7.91 -5.16
N PRO A 431 0.72 -7.14 -6.21
CA PRO A 431 1.72 -6.77 -7.20
C PRO A 431 2.74 -5.82 -6.59
N SER A 432 4.03 -6.01 -6.89
CA SER A 432 5.09 -5.06 -6.56
C SER A 432 4.93 -3.77 -7.38
N VAL A 433 5.25 -2.64 -6.79
CA VAL A 433 5.22 -1.31 -7.40
C VAL A 433 6.61 -0.71 -7.33
N ASP A 434 7.14 -0.19 -8.42
CA ASP A 434 8.41 0.54 -8.41
C ASP A 434 8.16 2.00 -7.99
N GLU A 435 8.62 2.35 -6.79
CA GLU A 435 8.43 3.68 -6.21
C GLU A 435 9.47 4.71 -6.69
N GLY A 436 10.54 4.25 -7.36
CA GLY A 436 11.67 5.09 -7.73
C GLY A 436 12.46 5.61 -6.52
N GLN A 437 12.21 5.06 -5.35
CA GLN A 437 12.88 5.32 -4.06
C GLN A 437 12.66 4.12 -3.13
N PHE A 438 13.59 3.88 -2.20
CA PHE A 438 13.53 2.76 -1.27
C PHE A 438 14.39 3.00 -0.04
N GLU A 439 14.27 2.12 0.94
CA GLU A 439 15.02 2.16 2.19
C GLU A 439 16.00 0.98 2.27
N ILE A 440 17.17 1.24 2.83
CA ILE A 440 18.15 0.24 3.23
C ILE A 440 18.28 0.37 4.73
N LYS A 441 17.62 -0.51 5.48
CA LYS A 441 17.87 -0.65 6.92
C LYS A 441 19.18 -1.43 7.10
N TYR A 442 20.02 -0.96 8.00
CA TYR A 442 21.26 -1.64 8.29
C TYR A 442 21.49 -1.77 9.79
N ALA A 443 22.12 -2.86 10.19
CA ALA A 443 22.63 -3.05 11.54
C ALA A 443 24.08 -3.52 11.47
N LEU A 444 24.97 -2.74 12.08
CA LEU A 444 26.37 -3.07 12.25
C LEU A 444 26.57 -3.98 13.48
N PRO A 445 27.75 -4.60 13.68
CA PRO A 445 27.98 -5.42 14.85
C PRO A 445 27.68 -4.70 16.17
N ALA A 446 26.88 -5.32 17.01
CA ALA A 446 26.33 -4.74 18.23
C ALA A 446 27.40 -4.20 19.19
N GLY A 447 27.16 -3.00 19.74
CA GLY A 447 28.03 -2.37 20.75
C GLY A 447 29.13 -1.51 20.16
N MET A 448 29.05 -1.10 18.93
CA MET A 448 29.94 -0.09 18.35
C MET A 448 29.70 1.29 18.97
N SER A 449 30.73 2.10 19.08
CA SER A 449 30.54 3.51 19.43
C SER A 449 29.88 4.28 18.27
N LEU A 450 29.18 5.37 18.58
CA LEU A 450 28.55 6.21 17.59
C LEU A 450 29.51 6.67 16.47
N ASP A 451 30.72 7.13 16.86
CA ASP A 451 31.73 7.61 15.89
C ASP A 451 32.25 6.49 14.98
N ALA A 452 32.43 5.28 15.53
CA ALA A 452 32.87 4.13 14.73
C ALA A 452 31.76 3.65 13.77
N ALA A 453 30.51 3.62 14.23
CA ALA A 453 29.37 3.28 13.41
C ALA A 453 29.14 4.31 12.31
N ASP A 454 29.22 5.59 12.64
CA ASP A 454 29.08 6.69 11.69
C ASP A 454 30.16 6.68 10.59
N ALA A 455 31.41 6.37 10.95
CA ALA A 455 32.50 6.26 9.98
C ALA A 455 32.27 5.14 8.95
N ILE A 456 31.73 3.98 9.39
CA ILE A 456 31.38 2.88 8.50
C ILE A 456 30.16 3.24 7.67
N ALA A 457 29.11 3.75 8.29
CA ALA A 457 27.89 4.14 7.61
C ALA A 457 28.14 5.19 6.53
N THR A 458 29.04 6.17 6.78
CA THR A 458 29.46 7.15 5.77
C THR A 458 30.18 6.49 4.59
N GLN A 459 30.92 5.41 4.80
CA GLN A 459 31.51 4.66 3.68
C GLN A 459 30.43 3.88 2.90
N MET A 460 29.41 3.34 3.57
CA MET A 460 28.25 2.73 2.92
C MET A 460 27.49 3.74 2.07
N GLU A 461 27.23 4.95 2.57
CA GLU A 461 26.60 6.04 1.83
C GLU A 461 27.38 6.38 0.55
N ARG A 462 28.72 6.49 0.64
CA ARG A 462 29.56 6.73 -0.54
C ARG A 462 29.49 5.61 -1.56
N ALA A 463 29.36 4.36 -1.10
CA ALA A 463 29.20 3.21 -1.97
C ALA A 463 27.83 3.23 -2.68
N VAL A 464 26.78 3.66 -1.96
CA VAL A 464 25.42 3.87 -2.52
C VAL A 464 25.43 4.99 -3.57
N LEU A 465 26.04 6.14 -3.27
CA LEU A 465 26.13 7.28 -4.20
C LEU A 465 26.99 7.00 -5.43
N ALA A 466 27.89 6.03 -5.37
CA ALA A 466 28.70 5.63 -6.51
C ALA A 466 27.90 4.92 -7.61
N ASP A 467 26.70 4.39 -7.31
CA ASP A 467 25.83 3.80 -8.32
C ASP A 467 25.19 4.89 -9.20
N PRO A 468 25.31 4.81 -10.53
CA PRO A 468 24.80 5.83 -11.44
C PRO A 468 23.27 5.99 -11.42
N ALA A 469 22.53 5.00 -10.93
CA ALA A 469 21.09 5.05 -10.79
C ALA A 469 20.64 5.91 -9.61
N VAL A 470 21.50 6.14 -8.61
CA VAL A 470 21.18 6.91 -7.42
C VAL A 470 21.28 8.40 -7.71
N ALA A 471 20.24 9.14 -7.37
CA ALA A 471 20.22 10.60 -7.44
C ALA A 471 20.73 11.22 -6.15
N HIS A 472 20.14 10.82 -5.04
CA HIS A 472 20.44 11.28 -3.68
C HIS A 472 20.23 10.14 -2.69
N GLU A 473 20.87 10.27 -1.53
CA GLU A 473 20.58 9.45 -0.37
C GLU A 473 20.51 10.30 0.91
N ALA A 474 19.79 9.78 1.91
CA ALA A 474 19.71 10.39 3.23
C ALA A 474 19.73 9.29 4.30
N ARG A 475 20.61 9.44 5.29
CA ARG A 475 20.73 8.48 6.37
C ARG A 475 20.24 9.05 7.70
N LEU A 476 19.55 8.18 8.45
CA LEU A 476 19.25 8.36 9.87
C LEU A 476 19.82 7.18 10.65
N SER A 477 20.59 7.43 11.71
CA SER A 477 21.17 6.40 12.59
C SER A 477 20.82 6.71 14.04
N GLY A 478 20.66 5.67 14.88
CA GLY A 478 20.35 5.82 16.29
C GLY A 478 18.90 6.19 16.61
N VAL A 479 18.06 6.27 15.59
CA VAL A 479 16.62 6.52 15.68
C VAL A 479 15.95 5.92 14.46
N ASP A 480 14.70 5.47 14.60
CA ASP A 480 13.89 5.07 13.47
C ASP A 480 13.45 6.26 12.61
N THR A 481 13.03 6.00 11.39
CA THR A 481 12.57 7.03 10.46
C THR A 481 11.34 7.78 10.95
N ASN A 482 10.55 7.14 11.81
CA ASN A 482 9.34 7.70 12.44
C ASN A 482 9.67 8.60 13.65
N GLY A 483 10.87 8.45 14.23
CA GLY A 483 11.32 9.22 15.39
C GLY A 483 10.65 8.84 16.70
N TYR A 484 10.02 7.66 16.76
CA TYR A 484 9.37 7.16 17.97
C TYR A 484 10.25 6.19 18.74
N VAL A 485 11.03 5.40 18.04
CA VAL A 485 11.86 4.37 18.65
C VAL A 485 13.33 4.77 18.54
N ALA A 486 14.00 4.87 19.68
CA ALA A 486 15.45 5.01 19.70
C ALA A 486 16.06 3.65 19.31
N THR A 487 16.84 3.63 18.26
CA THR A 487 17.62 2.48 17.85
C THR A 487 19.03 2.56 18.41
N PRO A 488 19.78 1.44 18.49
CA PRO A 488 21.19 1.49 18.81
C PRO A 488 21.97 2.38 17.81
N PRO A 489 23.07 3.02 18.23
CA PRO A 489 23.84 3.91 17.33
C PRO A 489 24.51 3.15 16.16
N ASP A 490 24.62 1.82 16.27
CA ASP A 490 25.12 0.92 15.25
C ASP A 490 24.04 0.45 14.26
N ALA A 491 22.82 0.97 14.37
CA ALA A 491 21.72 0.70 13.44
C ALA A 491 21.18 1.99 12.84
N GLY A 492 20.66 1.91 11.62
CA GLY A 492 20.08 3.06 10.93
C GLY A 492 19.41 2.69 9.60
N THR A 493 18.88 3.71 8.94
CA THR A 493 18.22 3.62 7.65
C THR A 493 18.84 4.58 6.65
N ILE A 494 19.18 4.10 5.46
CA ILE A 494 19.60 4.93 4.31
C ILE A 494 18.41 4.96 3.34
N ARG A 495 17.82 6.11 3.14
CA ARG A 495 16.80 6.40 2.14
C ARG A 495 17.45 6.73 0.82
N VAL A 496 17.11 5.99 -0.22
CA VAL A 496 17.71 6.14 -1.55
C VAL A 496 16.66 6.65 -2.53
N MET A 497 16.99 7.73 -3.23
CA MET A 497 16.16 8.26 -4.32
C MET A 497 16.82 7.97 -5.66
N LEU A 498 16.10 7.30 -6.55
CA LEU A 498 16.59 6.97 -7.89
C LEU A 498 16.40 8.13 -8.88
N ARG A 499 17.26 8.15 -9.91
CA ARG A 499 17.14 9.08 -11.04
C ARG A 499 15.95 8.67 -11.92
N PRO A 500 15.28 9.61 -12.59
CA PRO A 500 14.30 9.27 -13.62
C PRO A 500 14.91 8.36 -14.71
N GLY A 501 14.23 7.24 -15.00
CA GLY A 501 14.71 6.27 -15.97
C GLY A 501 15.81 5.31 -15.45
N ALA A 502 15.99 5.22 -14.14
CA ALA A 502 16.83 4.20 -13.52
C ALA A 502 16.33 2.78 -13.87
N PRO A 503 17.20 1.76 -13.81
CA PRO A 503 16.76 0.37 -13.87
C PRO A 503 15.72 0.05 -12.76
N PRO A 504 14.92 -1.02 -12.93
CA PRO A 504 13.99 -1.46 -11.89
C PRO A 504 14.65 -1.64 -10.52
N PHE A 505 13.86 -1.45 -9.46
CA PHE A 505 14.31 -1.52 -8.06
C PHE A 505 15.19 -2.75 -7.79
N ASP A 506 14.73 -3.96 -8.16
CA ASP A 506 15.44 -5.22 -7.89
C ASP A 506 16.89 -5.21 -8.40
N ILE A 507 17.13 -4.65 -9.60
CA ILE A 507 18.47 -4.60 -10.19
C ILE A 507 19.37 -3.63 -9.44
N VAL A 508 18.82 -2.51 -8.97
CA VAL A 508 19.59 -1.52 -8.21
C VAL A 508 19.87 -2.02 -6.81
N ALA A 509 18.87 -2.60 -6.15
CA ALA A 509 18.97 -3.18 -4.81
C ALA A 509 20.08 -4.25 -4.74
N ASP A 510 20.11 -5.20 -5.68
CA ASP A 510 21.17 -6.24 -5.76
C ASP A 510 22.57 -5.62 -5.86
N ARG A 511 22.75 -4.59 -6.71
CA ARG A 511 24.05 -3.91 -6.85
C ARG A 511 24.47 -3.21 -5.56
N LEU A 512 23.51 -2.56 -4.88
CA LEU A 512 23.80 -1.83 -3.63
C LEU A 512 24.07 -2.77 -2.48
N ARG A 513 23.38 -3.94 -2.39
CA ARG A 513 23.75 -4.98 -1.40
C ARG A 513 25.20 -5.41 -1.56
N ILE A 514 25.62 -5.70 -2.79
CA ILE A 514 27.01 -6.09 -3.07
C ILE A 514 27.97 -4.93 -2.73
N ALA A 515 27.64 -3.70 -3.10
CA ALA A 515 28.48 -2.53 -2.81
C ALA A 515 28.67 -2.31 -1.31
N ILE A 516 27.59 -2.42 -0.53
CA ILE A 516 27.62 -2.27 0.94
C ILE A 516 28.35 -3.45 1.60
N ALA A 517 28.12 -4.70 1.14
CA ALA A 517 28.83 -5.87 1.65
C ALA A 517 30.35 -5.76 1.45
N ASN A 518 30.82 -5.13 0.40
CA ASN A 518 32.23 -4.84 0.16
C ASN A 518 32.80 -3.82 1.17
N VAL A 519 31.97 -2.93 1.73
CA VAL A 519 32.38 -2.00 2.79
C VAL A 519 32.43 -2.71 4.12
N ASN A 520 31.38 -3.47 4.46
CA ASN A 520 31.33 -4.26 5.70
C ASN A 520 30.48 -5.51 5.50
N GLN A 521 31.16 -6.67 5.43
CA GLN A 521 30.51 -7.98 5.26
C GLN A 521 29.69 -8.45 6.46
N TYR A 522 29.83 -7.81 7.61
CA TYR A 522 29.08 -8.14 8.85
C TYR A 522 27.89 -7.23 9.08
N ALA A 523 27.62 -6.29 8.18
CA ALA A 523 26.41 -5.49 8.25
C ALA A 523 25.22 -6.35 7.86
N ALA A 524 24.23 -6.45 8.74
CA ALA A 524 22.93 -6.98 8.37
C ALA A 524 22.19 -5.90 7.56
N LEU A 525 21.65 -6.28 6.43
CA LEU A 525 20.93 -5.39 5.51
C LEU A 525 19.52 -5.89 5.31
N GLU A 526 18.60 -4.94 5.16
CA GLU A 526 17.23 -5.16 4.75
C GLU A 526 16.89 -4.04 3.75
N VAL A 527 16.62 -4.43 2.51
CA VAL A 527 16.36 -3.49 1.42
C VAL A 527 14.94 -3.68 0.92
N HIS A 528 14.09 -2.67 1.08
CA HIS A 528 12.68 -2.76 0.75
C HIS A 528 12.15 -1.41 0.25
N GLN A 529 11.04 -1.46 -0.47
CA GLN A 529 10.27 -0.29 -0.85
C GLN A 529 9.26 0.05 0.25
N LEU A 530 8.98 1.34 0.45
CA LEU A 530 8.19 1.81 1.58
C LEU A 530 6.73 1.31 1.54
N LEU A 531 6.08 1.32 0.38
CA LEU A 531 4.69 0.87 0.24
C LEU A 531 4.57 -0.63 0.53
N GLU A 532 5.54 -1.42 0.10
CA GLU A 532 5.58 -2.86 0.37
C GLU A 532 5.74 -3.12 1.86
N ASP A 533 6.67 -2.41 2.52
CA ASP A 533 6.89 -2.49 3.96
C ASP A 533 5.63 -2.11 4.75
N GLN A 534 4.99 -0.98 4.42
CA GLN A 534 3.73 -0.56 5.04
C GLN A 534 2.60 -1.58 4.86
N ILE A 535 2.48 -2.18 3.69
CA ILE A 535 1.47 -3.22 3.42
C ILE A 535 1.76 -4.47 4.26
N ASN A 536 3.01 -4.88 4.36
CA ASN A 536 3.44 -6.01 5.16
C ASN A 536 3.17 -5.76 6.65
N ASP A 537 3.51 -4.59 7.18
CA ASP A 537 3.22 -4.17 8.54
C ASP A 537 1.72 -4.21 8.86
N LEU A 538 0.89 -3.63 7.99
CA LEU A 538 -0.57 -3.66 8.12
C LEU A 538 -1.15 -5.08 8.06
N SER A 539 -0.45 -6.02 7.41
CA SER A 539 -0.83 -7.43 7.38
C SER A 539 -0.47 -8.17 8.68
N GLY A 540 0.29 -7.54 9.58
CA GLY A 540 0.88 -8.16 10.75
C GLY A 540 2.08 -9.06 10.42
N ALA A 541 2.62 -8.93 9.22
CA ALA A 541 3.76 -9.70 8.72
C ALA A 541 4.81 -8.74 8.12
N PRO A 542 5.60 -8.04 8.97
CA PRO A 542 6.55 -7.02 8.50
C PRO A 542 7.49 -7.56 7.42
N GLU A 543 7.83 -8.85 7.45
CA GLU A 543 8.60 -9.49 6.40
C GLU A 543 7.76 -10.52 5.63
N PRO A 544 7.91 -10.64 4.30
CA PRO A 544 7.14 -11.59 3.50
C PRO A 544 7.37 -13.05 3.88
N ILE A 545 8.59 -13.38 4.31
CA ILE A 545 8.95 -14.71 4.81
C ILE A 545 9.22 -14.61 6.31
N GLN A 546 8.48 -15.38 7.11
CA GLN A 546 8.70 -15.52 8.54
C GLN A 546 8.64 -16.99 8.94
N LEU A 547 9.70 -17.47 9.57
CA LEU A 547 9.76 -18.81 10.16
C LEU A 547 9.79 -18.67 11.68
N THR A 548 8.64 -18.90 12.32
CA THR A 548 8.52 -18.80 13.77
C THR A 548 8.95 -20.13 14.41
N VAL A 549 10.06 -20.08 15.13
CA VAL A 549 10.57 -21.21 15.93
C VAL A 549 10.08 -21.05 17.36
N ARG A 550 9.32 -22.03 17.86
CA ARG A 550 8.77 -22.03 19.23
C ARG A 550 9.43 -23.11 20.07
N GLY A 551 9.67 -22.83 21.36
CA GLY A 551 10.23 -23.84 22.27
C GLY A 551 10.60 -23.29 23.64
N PRO A 552 10.95 -24.19 24.62
CA PRO A 552 11.13 -23.81 26.02
C PRO A 552 12.48 -23.15 26.35
N LYS A 553 13.54 -23.40 25.57
CA LYS A 553 14.91 -22.94 25.90
C LYS A 553 15.43 -21.98 24.84
N GLN A 554 15.77 -20.75 25.24
CA GLN A 554 16.25 -19.68 24.34
C GLN A 554 17.48 -20.13 23.52
N ARG A 555 18.49 -20.73 24.15
CA ARG A 555 19.71 -21.16 23.45
C ARG A 555 19.43 -22.13 22.30
N VAL A 556 18.52 -23.08 22.51
CA VAL A 556 18.16 -24.06 21.47
C VAL A 556 17.35 -23.37 20.35
N LEU A 557 16.49 -22.42 20.72
CA LEU A 557 15.76 -21.60 19.73
C LEU A 557 16.73 -20.80 18.85
N THR A 558 17.71 -20.13 19.45
CA THR A 558 18.76 -19.40 18.73
C THR A 558 19.53 -20.33 17.79
N ASP A 559 20.02 -21.50 18.30
CA ASP A 559 20.78 -22.47 17.48
C ASP A 559 19.94 -22.99 16.27
N ILE A 560 18.63 -23.19 16.45
CA ILE A 560 17.74 -23.61 15.35
C ILE A 560 17.55 -22.45 14.38
N ALA A 561 17.28 -21.25 14.88
CA ALA A 561 17.00 -20.08 14.07
C ALA A 561 18.21 -19.70 13.19
N THR A 562 19.41 -19.67 13.74
CA THR A 562 20.64 -19.38 12.97
C THR A 562 20.84 -20.41 11.85
N ARG A 563 20.70 -21.75 12.15
CA ARG A 563 20.78 -22.76 11.09
C ARG A 563 19.70 -22.60 10.01
N LEU A 564 18.46 -22.23 10.39
CA LEU A 564 17.41 -22.00 9.42
C LEU A 564 17.72 -20.80 8.53
N ALA A 565 18.19 -19.69 9.10
CA ALA A 565 18.62 -18.52 8.34
C ALA A 565 19.71 -18.88 7.33
N ASP A 566 20.74 -19.62 7.76
CA ASP A 566 21.81 -20.11 6.89
C ASP A 566 21.27 -21.01 5.76
N HIS A 567 20.33 -21.92 6.06
CA HIS A 567 19.76 -22.83 5.07
C HIS A 567 18.87 -22.13 4.03
N ILE A 568 18.22 -20.99 4.38
CA ILE A 568 17.35 -20.28 3.45
C ILE A 568 18.07 -19.16 2.70
N SER A 569 19.18 -18.62 3.23
CA SER A 569 19.91 -17.49 2.63
C SER A 569 20.47 -17.82 1.24
N ASP A 570 20.84 -19.07 0.98
CA ASP A 570 21.36 -19.53 -0.31
C ASP A 570 20.27 -19.84 -1.34
N LEU A 571 19.00 -19.77 -0.96
CA LEU A 571 17.90 -20.10 -1.87
C LEU A 571 17.64 -18.97 -2.86
N ARG A 572 17.58 -19.32 -4.14
CA ARG A 572 17.28 -18.33 -5.17
C ARG A 572 15.91 -17.65 -4.93
N GLY A 573 15.90 -16.33 -4.87
CA GLY A 573 14.73 -15.51 -4.62
C GLY A 573 14.50 -15.18 -3.14
N VAL A 574 15.37 -15.63 -2.25
CA VAL A 574 15.45 -15.22 -0.84
C VAL A 574 16.55 -14.17 -0.73
N VAL A 575 16.29 -13.08 -0.05
CA VAL A 575 17.23 -12.00 0.22
C VAL A 575 17.11 -11.57 1.68
N ASP A 576 18.15 -10.92 2.20
CA ASP A 576 18.15 -10.27 3.51
C ASP A 576 17.69 -11.21 4.65
N ALA A 577 18.16 -12.49 4.61
CA ALA A 577 17.80 -13.48 5.62
C ALA A 577 18.41 -13.11 6.97
N PHE A 578 17.56 -12.97 7.98
CA PHE A 578 17.92 -12.64 9.34
C PHE A 578 17.44 -13.73 10.31
N ASP A 579 18.31 -14.16 11.22
CA ASP A 579 18.00 -15.25 12.15
C ASP A 579 17.09 -14.86 13.33
N GLY A 580 16.68 -13.58 13.40
CA GLY A 580 15.82 -13.07 14.47
C GLY A 580 16.50 -12.97 15.84
N VAL A 581 17.82 -13.16 15.89
CA VAL A 581 18.59 -13.08 17.13
C VAL A 581 19.16 -11.67 17.28
N VAL A 582 18.46 -10.84 18.05
CA VAL A 582 18.94 -9.50 18.35
C VAL A 582 19.88 -9.55 19.55
N TYR A 583 21.13 -9.18 19.32
CA TYR A 583 22.12 -9.00 20.37
C TYR A 583 22.09 -7.56 20.86
N GLU A 584 21.85 -7.37 22.16
CA GLU A 584 22.07 -6.08 22.78
C GLU A 584 23.56 -5.79 22.94
N ALA A 585 23.91 -4.50 23.13
CA ALA A 585 25.28 -4.11 23.42
C ALA A 585 25.81 -4.87 24.65
N ARG A 586 27.11 -5.18 24.66
CA ARG A 586 27.75 -5.83 25.80
C ARG A 586 27.49 -5.06 27.08
N THR A 587 26.77 -5.66 28.01
CA THR A 587 26.36 -5.03 29.27
C THR A 587 27.36 -5.33 30.36
N ILE A 588 27.89 -4.30 31.02
CA ILE A 588 28.73 -4.40 32.22
C ILE A 588 27.82 -4.16 33.43
N THR A 589 27.74 -5.16 34.33
CA THR A 589 27.03 -5.00 35.60
C THR A 589 27.95 -4.33 36.60
N ALA A 590 27.56 -3.18 37.12
CA ALA A 590 28.26 -2.46 38.15
C ALA A 590 27.61 -2.68 39.51
N LEU A 591 28.32 -3.33 40.45
CA LEU A 591 27.84 -3.55 41.80
C LEU A 591 28.46 -2.52 42.76
N PRO A 592 27.73 -1.99 43.76
CA PRO A 592 28.30 -1.09 44.74
C PRO A 592 29.40 -1.79 45.54
N ARG A 593 30.49 -1.07 45.83
CA ARG A 593 31.57 -1.64 46.66
C ARG A 593 31.10 -1.74 48.12
N PRO A 594 31.54 -2.79 48.84
CA PRO A 594 31.10 -3.00 50.22
C PRO A 594 31.50 -1.86 51.18
N ASP A 595 32.52 -1.11 50.84
CA ASP A 595 33.05 0.03 51.62
C ASP A 595 32.30 1.36 51.35
N THR A 596 31.39 1.36 50.39
CA THR A 596 30.59 2.53 50.08
C THR A 596 29.25 2.54 50.87
N VAL A 597 29.12 3.47 51.80
CA VAL A 597 27.90 3.66 52.58
C VAL A 597 26.90 4.50 51.77
N GLN A 598 26.32 3.93 50.75
CA GLN A 598 25.30 4.58 49.91
C GLN A 598 24.09 3.66 49.76
N SER A 599 22.87 4.26 49.66
CA SER A 599 21.69 3.51 49.24
C SER A 599 21.82 3.07 47.77
N SER A 600 21.16 1.99 47.40
CA SER A 600 21.15 1.52 45.99
C SER A 600 20.70 2.59 45.02
N GLU A 601 19.75 3.43 45.43
CA GLU A 601 19.24 4.55 44.62
C GLU A 601 20.29 5.65 44.41
N ALA A 602 21.02 6.01 45.50
CA ALA A 602 22.11 7.00 45.45
C ALA A 602 23.25 6.49 44.54
N PHE A 603 23.61 5.23 44.67
CA PHE A 603 24.63 4.60 43.81
C PHE A 603 24.23 4.60 42.34
N ALA A 604 22.98 4.18 42.00
CA ALA A 604 22.47 4.18 40.64
C ALA A 604 22.41 5.60 40.04
N SER A 605 21.99 6.59 40.85
CA SER A 605 21.99 7.98 40.45
C SER A 605 23.38 8.55 40.17
N ASP A 606 24.35 8.27 41.03
CA ASP A 606 25.73 8.73 40.86
C ASP A 606 26.40 8.04 39.65
N LEU A 607 26.12 6.75 39.46
CA LEU A 607 26.59 6.00 38.29
C LEU A 607 26.01 6.61 36.98
N LYS A 608 24.69 6.87 36.95
CA LYS A 608 24.02 7.52 35.80
C LYS A 608 24.60 8.92 35.52
N ALA A 609 24.78 9.71 36.57
CA ALA A 609 25.39 11.04 36.42
C ALA A 609 26.83 11.02 35.87
N ARG A 610 27.54 9.92 36.09
CA ARG A 610 28.91 9.73 35.65
C ARG A 610 29.05 9.15 34.26
N THR A 611 28.17 8.26 33.84
CA THR A 611 28.19 7.61 32.53
C THR A 611 27.52 8.43 31.46
N GLY A 612 26.22 8.74 31.61
CA GLY A 612 25.41 9.43 30.63
C GLY A 612 24.90 10.81 31.04
N GLY A 613 24.97 11.14 32.33
CA GLY A 613 24.32 12.32 32.89
C GLY A 613 22.84 12.06 33.23
N ILE A 614 22.26 12.90 34.09
CA ILE A 614 20.85 12.89 34.46
C ILE A 614 20.18 14.11 33.84
N VAL A 615 19.23 13.89 32.93
CA VAL A 615 18.39 15.00 32.43
C VAL A 615 17.44 15.41 33.55
N ALA A 616 17.72 16.59 34.15
CA ALA A 616 16.97 17.08 35.30
C ALA A 616 15.73 17.86 34.89
N ALA A 617 15.79 18.66 33.85
CA ALA A 617 14.68 19.48 33.36
C ALA A 617 14.83 19.82 31.89
N GLN A 618 13.76 20.34 31.30
CA GLN A 618 13.74 21.01 30.00
C GLN A 618 13.39 22.49 30.26
N LEU A 619 14.27 23.41 29.85
CA LEU A 619 14.04 24.86 30.01
C LEU A 619 13.65 25.49 28.69
N ALA A 620 12.54 26.22 28.66
CA ALA A 620 12.11 26.99 27.49
C ALA A 620 12.85 28.32 27.41
N ILE A 621 13.84 28.43 26.52
CA ILE A 621 14.65 29.65 26.34
C ILE A 621 14.60 30.06 24.87
N ALA A 622 14.15 31.28 24.65
CA ALA A 622 14.04 31.88 23.31
C ALA A 622 13.25 31.01 22.32
N GLY A 623 12.23 30.28 22.81
CA GLY A 623 11.40 29.39 21.97
C GLY A 623 11.96 27.98 21.76
N ALA A 624 13.20 27.72 22.19
CA ALA A 624 13.80 26.38 22.14
C ALA A 624 13.69 25.66 23.50
N SER A 625 13.49 24.33 23.49
CA SER A 625 13.53 23.49 24.70
C SER A 625 14.95 22.98 24.93
N ILE A 626 15.63 23.51 25.94
CA ILE A 626 17.02 23.18 26.23
C ILE A 626 17.08 22.27 27.46
N PRO A 627 17.65 21.03 27.34
CA PRO A 627 17.79 20.13 28.46
C PRO A 627 18.84 20.62 29.47
N VAL A 628 18.62 20.41 30.76
CA VAL A 628 19.59 20.58 31.84
C VAL A 628 20.09 19.20 32.24
N VAL A 629 21.37 18.94 32.00
CA VAL A 629 22.00 17.64 32.25
C VAL A 629 22.95 17.74 33.42
N VAL A 630 22.73 16.94 34.46
CA VAL A 630 23.57 16.89 35.66
C VAL A 630 24.57 15.76 35.49
N ARG A 631 25.85 16.10 35.59
CA ARG A 631 26.98 15.18 35.51
C ARG A 631 27.86 15.24 36.75
N LEU A 632 28.56 14.16 37.05
CA LEU A 632 29.60 14.12 38.07
C LEU A 632 30.97 14.32 37.40
N ASN A 633 31.66 15.43 37.79
CA ASN A 633 32.99 15.70 37.30
C ASN A 633 34.00 14.76 37.97
N GLY A 634 34.91 14.16 37.21
CA GLY A 634 36.03 13.42 37.73
C GLY A 634 36.45 12.26 36.80
N ASN A 635 37.76 12.21 36.53
CA ASN A 635 38.41 11.15 35.74
C ASN A 635 38.66 9.86 36.54
N ALA A 636 38.06 9.67 37.73
CA ALA A 636 38.19 8.42 38.44
C ALA A 636 37.53 7.28 37.64
N PRO A 637 38.24 6.21 37.30
CA PRO A 637 37.70 5.10 36.56
C PRO A 637 36.55 4.44 37.32
N LEU A 638 35.59 3.87 36.61
CA LEU A 638 34.36 3.26 37.19
C LEU A 638 34.65 2.15 38.20
N ASP A 639 35.76 1.46 38.05
CA ASP A 639 36.25 0.42 38.97
C ASP A 639 36.57 0.90 40.40
N ARG A 640 36.80 2.22 40.58
CA ARG A 640 36.90 2.81 41.90
C ARG A 640 35.57 3.02 42.61
N MET A 641 34.47 3.10 41.85
CA MET A 641 33.13 3.30 42.41
C MET A 641 32.36 2.01 42.55
N ALA A 642 32.60 1.06 41.65
CA ALA A 642 31.84 -0.16 41.50
C ALA A 642 32.74 -1.35 41.28
N LEU A 643 32.27 -2.53 41.69
CA LEU A 643 32.81 -3.79 41.22
C LEU A 643 32.18 -4.11 39.85
N LEU A 644 33.02 -4.10 38.83
CA LEU A 644 32.57 -4.35 37.46
C LEU A 644 32.62 -5.84 37.17
N GLN A 645 31.49 -6.43 36.79
CA GLN A 645 31.43 -7.79 36.27
C GLN A 645 31.88 -7.83 34.81
N PRO A 646 32.40 -8.95 34.31
CA PRO A 646 32.75 -9.11 32.92
C PRO A 646 31.56 -8.77 32.01
N PRO A 647 31.82 -8.18 30.85
CA PRO A 647 30.74 -7.85 29.93
C PRO A 647 30.03 -9.12 29.46
N GLN A 648 28.72 -9.10 29.53
CA GLN A 648 27.86 -10.21 29.07
C GLN A 648 27.15 -9.77 27.80
N LEU A 649 27.04 -10.70 26.85
CA LEU A 649 26.21 -10.52 25.68
C LEU A 649 24.80 -10.99 26.07
N VAL A 650 23.84 -10.05 26.01
CA VAL A 650 22.43 -10.33 26.31
C VAL A 650 21.68 -10.41 24.99
N THR A 651 20.88 -11.46 24.83
CA THR A 651 19.97 -11.59 23.69
C THR A 651 18.55 -11.16 24.09
N GLN A 652 17.85 -10.52 23.19
CA GLN A 652 16.44 -10.22 23.37
C GLN A 652 15.62 -11.51 23.42
N VAL A 653 14.69 -11.62 24.35
CA VAL A 653 13.76 -12.76 24.47
C VAL A 653 12.38 -12.30 24.03
N GLN A 654 11.84 -12.97 23.01
CA GLN A 654 10.47 -12.76 22.55
C GLN A 654 9.56 -13.88 23.05
N GLU A 655 8.35 -13.50 23.48
CA GLU A 655 7.32 -14.44 23.90
C GLU A 655 6.01 -14.12 23.20
N GLU A 656 5.37 -15.17 22.69
CA GLU A 656 4.06 -15.09 22.05
C GLU A 656 3.15 -16.17 22.62
N ASN A 657 1.96 -15.77 23.10
CA ASN A 657 1.00 -16.68 23.74
C ASN A 657 1.60 -17.53 24.87
N GLY A 658 2.54 -16.94 25.66
CA GLY A 658 3.19 -17.60 26.79
C GLY A 658 4.28 -18.61 26.40
N ALA A 659 4.65 -18.68 25.13
CA ALA A 659 5.77 -19.50 24.64
C ALA A 659 6.90 -18.62 24.10
N ARG A 660 8.13 -18.98 24.37
CA ARG A 660 9.29 -18.31 23.78
C ARG A 660 9.37 -18.61 22.30
N ILE A 661 9.67 -17.58 21.53
CA ILE A 661 9.85 -17.66 20.09
C ILE A 661 11.16 -17.01 19.64
N VAL A 662 11.65 -17.46 18.49
CA VAL A 662 12.59 -16.71 17.65
C VAL A 662 12.02 -16.72 16.24
N ARG A 663 12.00 -15.57 15.59
CA ARG A 663 11.40 -15.40 14.26
C ARG A 663 12.49 -15.12 13.25
N VAL A 664 12.79 -16.14 12.42
CA VAL A 664 13.67 -15.97 11.26
C VAL A 664 12.89 -15.27 10.17
N THR A 665 13.44 -14.18 9.62
CA THR A 665 12.80 -13.37 8.59
C THR A 665 13.63 -13.32 7.31
N ALA A 666 12.98 -13.09 6.18
CA ALA A 666 13.67 -12.85 4.92
C ALA A 666 12.76 -12.12 3.92
N GLY A 667 13.38 -11.35 3.04
CA GLY A 667 12.75 -10.73 1.89
C GLY A 667 12.61 -11.67 0.69
N ILE A 668 11.82 -11.26 -0.31
CA ILE A 668 11.67 -11.95 -1.60
C ILE A 668 12.08 -10.98 -2.69
N GLU A 669 12.94 -11.44 -3.60
CA GLU A 669 13.36 -10.64 -4.74
C GLU A 669 13.49 -11.48 -6.00
N ASN A 670 13.05 -10.94 -7.14
CA ASN A 670 13.07 -11.63 -8.45
C ASN A 670 12.39 -13.02 -8.46
N ALA A 671 11.42 -13.25 -7.57
CA ALA A 671 10.68 -14.51 -7.46
C ALA A 671 9.27 -14.25 -6.88
N ASP A 672 8.37 -15.18 -7.09
CA ASP A 672 7.04 -15.16 -6.49
C ASP A 672 7.00 -15.88 -5.14
N LEU A 673 6.11 -15.43 -4.25
CA LEU A 673 5.96 -15.96 -2.89
C LEU A 673 5.76 -17.48 -2.87
N SER A 674 4.89 -18.02 -3.75
CA SER A 674 4.58 -19.45 -3.73
C SER A 674 5.77 -20.33 -4.09
N THR A 675 6.57 -19.89 -5.06
CA THR A 675 7.79 -20.61 -5.49
C THR A 675 8.86 -20.60 -4.40
N VAL A 676 9.07 -19.42 -3.78
CA VAL A 676 10.05 -19.28 -2.68
C VAL A 676 9.63 -20.14 -1.48
N ILE A 677 8.38 -20.08 -1.06
CA ILE A 677 7.86 -20.90 0.05
C ILE A 677 7.96 -22.40 -0.24
N ALA A 678 7.73 -22.84 -1.48
CA ALA A 678 7.90 -24.24 -1.84
C ALA A 678 9.37 -24.69 -1.71
N ARG A 679 10.32 -23.85 -2.13
CA ARG A 679 11.76 -24.09 -1.95
C ARG A 679 12.15 -24.15 -0.48
N ILE A 680 11.70 -23.18 0.31
CA ILE A 680 11.92 -23.14 1.77
C ILE A 680 11.38 -24.42 2.43
N ARG A 681 10.14 -24.80 2.17
CA ARG A 681 9.55 -26.04 2.73
C ARG A 681 10.36 -27.28 2.39
N HIS A 682 10.85 -27.37 1.16
CA HIS A 682 11.70 -28.48 0.74
C HIS A 682 13.02 -28.45 1.51
N GLN A 683 13.69 -27.28 1.60
CA GLN A 683 14.99 -27.11 2.25
C GLN A 683 14.92 -27.43 3.74
N ILE A 684 13.96 -26.87 4.47
CA ILE A 684 13.85 -27.06 5.92
C ILE A 684 13.15 -28.38 6.30
N SER A 685 12.75 -29.22 5.34
CA SER A 685 12.02 -30.47 5.60
C SER A 685 12.82 -31.45 6.48
N TYR A 686 14.13 -31.39 6.39
CA TYR A 686 15.01 -32.16 7.25
C TYR A 686 15.00 -31.63 8.69
N ASP A 687 15.16 -30.31 8.85
CA ASP A 687 15.19 -29.65 10.16
C ASP A 687 13.87 -29.87 10.90
N VAL A 688 12.73 -29.71 10.24
CA VAL A 688 11.41 -29.95 10.84
C VAL A 688 11.25 -31.37 11.36
N ARG A 689 11.77 -32.38 10.64
CA ARG A 689 11.69 -33.79 11.08
C ARG A 689 12.62 -34.15 12.24
N HIS A 690 13.68 -33.36 12.45
CA HIS A 690 14.69 -33.61 13.47
C HIS A 690 14.66 -32.62 14.64
N LEU A 691 13.54 -31.93 14.80
CA LEU A 691 13.32 -31.00 15.92
C LEU A 691 13.33 -31.77 17.25
N PRO A 692 13.95 -31.22 18.31
CA PRO A 692 13.82 -31.74 19.64
C PRO A 692 12.37 -31.74 20.13
N ALA A 693 12.00 -32.61 21.05
CA ALA A 693 10.66 -32.64 21.62
C ALA A 693 10.32 -31.30 22.29
N GLY A 694 9.12 -30.76 21.99
CA GLY A 694 8.67 -29.49 22.51
C GLY A 694 9.07 -28.26 21.68
N TYR A 695 9.68 -28.46 20.50
CA TYR A 695 9.99 -27.39 19.53
C TYR A 695 9.15 -27.55 18.28
N SER A 696 8.80 -26.42 17.66
CA SER A 696 8.06 -26.36 16.39
C SER A 696 8.57 -25.23 15.50
N ILE A 697 8.46 -25.42 14.18
CA ILE A 697 8.72 -24.40 13.17
C ILE A 697 7.42 -24.18 12.40
N GLU A 698 7.00 -22.95 12.29
CA GLU A 698 5.80 -22.54 11.56
C GLU A 698 6.18 -21.49 10.51
N ILE A 699 5.68 -21.68 9.27
CA ILE A 699 5.88 -20.71 8.19
C ILE A 699 4.66 -19.81 8.19
N VAL A 700 4.89 -18.55 8.56
CA VAL A 700 3.90 -17.47 8.63
C VAL A 700 4.31 -16.33 7.70
N GLY A 701 3.78 -15.15 7.88
CA GLY A 701 4.08 -13.99 7.05
C GLY A 701 3.07 -13.79 5.94
N ALA A 702 3.50 -13.25 4.79
CA ALA A 702 2.63 -12.94 3.65
C ALA A 702 1.82 -14.15 3.14
N VAL A 703 2.28 -15.38 3.40
CA VAL A 703 1.57 -16.63 3.04
C VAL A 703 0.22 -16.75 3.75
N GLU A 704 0.14 -16.35 5.02
CA GLU A 704 -1.14 -16.41 5.76
C GLU A 704 -2.10 -15.35 5.26
N ALA A 705 -1.62 -14.13 5.05
CA ALA A 705 -2.41 -13.05 4.46
C ALA A 705 -2.92 -13.43 3.06
N GLN A 706 -2.07 -14.03 2.23
CA GLN A 706 -2.45 -14.53 0.91
C GLN A 706 -3.53 -15.60 0.98
N ARG A 707 -3.39 -16.61 1.86
CA ARG A 707 -4.40 -17.69 2.01
C ARG A 707 -5.74 -17.14 2.49
N ALA A 708 -5.72 -16.26 3.47
CA ALA A 708 -6.92 -15.62 3.98
C ALA A 708 -7.62 -14.82 2.87
N ALA A 709 -6.87 -13.99 2.14
CA ALA A 709 -7.38 -13.21 1.02
C ALA A 709 -7.98 -14.10 -0.08
N PHE A 710 -7.29 -15.15 -0.49
CA PHE A 710 -7.78 -16.07 -1.54
C PHE A 710 -9.05 -16.82 -1.09
N GLY A 711 -9.15 -17.18 0.20
CA GLY A 711 -10.36 -17.76 0.78
C GLY A 711 -11.55 -16.80 0.75
N GLU A 712 -11.33 -15.53 1.13
CA GLU A 712 -12.34 -14.48 1.04
C GLU A 712 -12.77 -14.20 -0.40
N PHE A 713 -11.83 -14.16 -1.34
CA PHE A 713 -12.14 -13.98 -2.77
C PHE A 713 -12.94 -15.13 -3.35
N ALA A 714 -12.65 -16.37 -2.98
CA ALA A 714 -13.43 -17.53 -3.40
C ALA A 714 -14.89 -17.44 -2.89
N LEU A 715 -15.10 -17.01 -1.66
CA LEU A 715 -16.41 -16.75 -1.09
C LEU A 715 -17.15 -15.63 -1.83
N VAL A 716 -16.48 -14.48 -2.02
CA VAL A 716 -17.00 -13.31 -2.75
C VAL A 716 -17.40 -13.68 -4.18
N PHE A 717 -16.57 -14.47 -4.87
CA PHE A 717 -16.85 -14.98 -6.20
C PHE A 717 -18.12 -15.86 -6.22
N GLY A 718 -18.27 -16.79 -5.26
CA GLY A 718 -19.48 -17.62 -5.12
C GLY A 718 -20.74 -16.78 -4.90
N ILE A 719 -20.65 -15.77 -4.00
CA ILE A 719 -21.76 -14.84 -3.75
C ILE A 719 -22.09 -14.03 -5.01
N ALA A 720 -21.10 -13.50 -5.70
CA ALA A 720 -21.28 -12.73 -6.93
C ALA A 720 -22.01 -13.56 -8.02
N VAL A 721 -21.56 -14.79 -8.27
CA VAL A 721 -22.21 -15.69 -9.24
C VAL A 721 -23.65 -15.98 -8.81
N THR A 722 -23.91 -16.20 -7.53
CA THR A 722 -25.26 -16.44 -6.99
C THR A 722 -26.18 -15.23 -7.19
N LEU A 723 -25.67 -14.02 -6.91
CA LEU A 723 -26.43 -12.79 -7.10
C LEU A 723 -26.70 -12.51 -8.59
N VAL A 724 -25.72 -12.75 -9.45
CA VAL A 724 -25.91 -12.66 -10.91
C VAL A 724 -26.97 -13.66 -11.38
N PHE A 725 -26.91 -14.90 -10.88
CA PHE A 725 -27.97 -15.89 -11.18
C PHE A 725 -29.36 -15.39 -10.79
N ALA A 726 -29.51 -14.81 -9.59
CA ALA A 726 -30.77 -14.25 -9.14
C ALA A 726 -31.27 -13.10 -10.06
N VAL A 727 -30.39 -12.18 -10.45
CA VAL A 727 -30.73 -11.10 -11.41
C VAL A 727 -31.17 -11.67 -12.75
N LEU A 728 -30.49 -12.71 -13.23
CA LEU A 728 -30.86 -13.36 -14.49
C LEU A 728 -32.20 -14.11 -14.40
N VAL A 729 -32.49 -14.76 -13.27
CA VAL A 729 -33.81 -15.42 -13.03
C VAL A 729 -34.92 -14.38 -13.10
N LEU A 730 -34.73 -13.22 -12.45
CA LEU A 730 -35.68 -12.10 -12.50
C LEU A 730 -35.83 -11.53 -13.91
N SER A 731 -34.73 -11.42 -14.67
CA SER A 731 -34.72 -10.88 -16.03
C SER A 731 -35.45 -11.82 -17.04
N PHE A 732 -35.15 -13.10 -16.98
CA PHE A 732 -35.68 -14.08 -17.93
C PHE A 732 -36.99 -14.76 -17.47
N ASN A 733 -37.38 -14.58 -16.21
CA ASN A 733 -38.49 -15.30 -15.57
C ASN A 733 -38.40 -16.83 -15.78
N SER A 734 -37.20 -17.37 -15.65
CA SER A 734 -36.85 -18.75 -15.91
C SER A 734 -35.63 -19.17 -15.11
N PHE A 735 -35.57 -20.41 -14.61
CA PHE A 735 -34.38 -20.97 -13.96
C PHE A 735 -33.41 -21.63 -14.96
N ARG A 736 -33.88 -22.08 -16.13
CA ARG A 736 -33.07 -22.80 -17.13
C ARG A 736 -32.18 -21.85 -17.93
N LEU A 737 -32.71 -20.71 -18.37
CA LEU A 737 -31.99 -19.76 -19.20
C LEU A 737 -30.79 -19.11 -18.50
N PRO A 738 -30.85 -18.70 -17.22
CA PRO A 738 -29.68 -18.24 -16.46
C PRO A 738 -28.52 -19.23 -16.46
N LEU A 739 -28.79 -20.52 -16.29
CA LEU A 739 -27.76 -21.56 -16.32
C LEU A 739 -27.06 -21.67 -17.67
N VAL A 740 -27.78 -21.44 -18.77
CA VAL A 740 -27.21 -21.39 -20.13
C VAL A 740 -26.23 -20.21 -20.26
N VAL A 741 -26.60 -19.04 -19.74
CA VAL A 741 -25.71 -17.86 -19.77
C VAL A 741 -24.49 -18.06 -18.90
N LEU A 742 -24.68 -18.53 -17.66
CA LEU A 742 -23.62 -18.74 -16.69
C LEU A 742 -22.63 -19.83 -17.10
N ALA A 743 -23.03 -20.77 -17.97
CA ALA A 743 -22.13 -21.82 -18.47
C ALA A 743 -20.92 -21.30 -19.24
N ALA A 744 -20.92 -20.05 -19.67
CA ALA A 744 -19.75 -19.41 -20.28
C ALA A 744 -18.72 -18.94 -19.24
N ILE A 745 -19.10 -18.73 -17.96
CA ILE A 745 -18.22 -18.23 -16.90
C ILE A 745 -17.04 -19.18 -16.65
N PRO A 746 -17.22 -20.51 -16.45
CA PRO A 746 -16.13 -21.43 -16.16
C PRO A 746 -15.08 -21.54 -17.28
N LEU A 747 -15.39 -21.08 -18.49
CA LEU A 747 -14.49 -21.10 -19.63
C LEU A 747 -13.67 -19.80 -19.80
N SER A 748 -14.11 -18.68 -19.21
CA SER A 748 -13.36 -17.45 -19.31
C SER A 748 -11.98 -17.51 -18.64
N PRO A 749 -11.76 -18.22 -17.50
CA PRO A 749 -10.46 -18.31 -16.85
C PRO A 749 -9.37 -18.98 -17.69
N ILE A 750 -9.68 -19.72 -18.78
CA ILE A 750 -8.64 -20.24 -19.68
C ILE A 750 -7.85 -19.11 -20.33
N GLY A 751 -8.54 -18.06 -20.74
CA GLY A 751 -7.91 -16.86 -21.30
C GLY A 751 -7.12 -16.07 -20.25
N VAL A 752 -7.66 -16.00 -19.04
CA VAL A 752 -6.95 -15.41 -17.90
C VAL A 752 -5.65 -16.15 -17.65
N ALA A 753 -5.70 -17.48 -17.46
CA ALA A 753 -4.53 -18.31 -17.18
C ALA A 753 -3.50 -18.22 -18.32
N SER A 754 -3.97 -18.23 -19.56
CA SER A 754 -3.10 -18.11 -20.73
C SER A 754 -2.42 -16.76 -20.81
N ALA A 755 -3.16 -15.67 -20.55
CA ALA A 755 -2.59 -14.31 -20.57
C ALA A 755 -1.59 -14.10 -19.44
N LEU A 756 -1.91 -14.51 -18.20
CA LEU A 756 -1.01 -14.45 -17.05
C LEU A 756 0.26 -15.27 -17.29
N TYR A 757 0.14 -16.48 -17.88
CA TYR A 757 1.27 -17.32 -18.23
C TYR A 757 2.20 -16.66 -19.28
N LEU A 758 1.61 -16.10 -20.35
CA LEU A 758 2.36 -15.45 -21.43
C LEU A 758 3.07 -14.18 -20.95
N THR A 759 2.45 -13.41 -20.07
CA THR A 759 3.01 -12.17 -19.51
C THR A 759 3.88 -12.41 -18.28
N ARG A 760 4.04 -13.68 -17.85
CA ARG A 760 4.75 -14.07 -16.61
C ARG A 760 4.26 -13.32 -15.37
N THR A 761 2.98 -13.04 -15.33
CA THR A 761 2.35 -12.36 -14.20
C THR A 761 1.82 -13.42 -13.21
N PRO A 762 2.17 -13.38 -11.92
CA PRO A 762 1.63 -14.31 -10.93
C PRO A 762 0.13 -14.06 -10.69
N ILE A 763 -0.58 -15.09 -10.21
CA ILE A 763 -1.93 -14.92 -9.70
C ILE A 763 -1.84 -14.17 -8.38
N ASN A 764 -2.47 -13.03 -8.29
CA ASN A 764 -2.52 -12.17 -7.10
C ASN A 764 -3.93 -11.60 -6.91
N VAL A 765 -4.10 -10.83 -5.87
CA VAL A 765 -5.38 -10.20 -5.51
C VAL A 765 -5.95 -9.36 -6.66
N SER A 766 -5.12 -8.63 -7.41
CA SER A 766 -5.54 -7.83 -8.57
C SER A 766 -6.04 -8.70 -9.75
N SER A 767 -5.39 -9.83 -10.02
CA SER A 767 -5.85 -10.76 -11.06
C SER A 767 -7.17 -11.44 -10.71
N PHE A 768 -7.41 -11.74 -9.42
CA PHE A 768 -8.73 -12.22 -8.96
C PHE A 768 -9.82 -11.20 -9.18
N MET A 769 -9.55 -9.92 -8.96
CA MET A 769 -10.47 -8.83 -9.30
C MET A 769 -10.80 -8.83 -10.80
N GLY A 770 -9.80 -9.03 -11.64
CA GLY A 770 -10.01 -9.17 -13.08
C GLY A 770 -10.93 -10.34 -13.44
N MET A 771 -10.75 -11.50 -12.79
CA MET A 771 -11.63 -12.66 -12.98
C MET A 771 -13.06 -12.38 -12.53
N LEU A 772 -13.24 -11.66 -11.43
CA LEU A 772 -14.56 -11.29 -10.94
C LEU A 772 -15.27 -10.32 -11.89
N LEU A 773 -14.55 -9.31 -12.40
CA LEU A 773 -15.06 -8.36 -13.39
C LEU A 773 -15.56 -9.07 -14.65
N LEU A 774 -14.85 -10.10 -15.10
CA LEU A 774 -15.26 -10.91 -16.25
C LEU A 774 -16.62 -11.58 -16.09
N VAL A 775 -17.04 -11.97 -14.88
CA VAL A 775 -18.34 -12.56 -14.61
C VAL A 775 -19.45 -11.65 -15.12
N GLY A 776 -19.38 -10.36 -14.81
CA GLY A 776 -20.37 -9.38 -15.27
C GLY A 776 -20.34 -9.16 -16.77
N ILE A 777 -19.14 -9.00 -17.36
CA ILE A 777 -18.99 -8.70 -18.80
C ILE A 777 -19.47 -9.88 -19.67
N VAL A 778 -19.14 -11.13 -19.27
CA VAL A 778 -19.51 -12.34 -20.01
C VAL A 778 -21.03 -12.53 -20.03
N VAL A 779 -21.67 -12.32 -18.89
CA VAL A 779 -23.13 -12.48 -18.72
C VAL A 779 -23.91 -11.51 -19.59
N ARG A 780 -23.45 -10.26 -19.74
CA ARG A 780 -24.09 -9.23 -20.57
C ARG A 780 -24.31 -9.69 -22.01
N ASN A 781 -23.28 -10.21 -22.65
CA ASN A 781 -23.36 -10.65 -24.04
C ASN A 781 -24.34 -11.82 -24.21
N GLY A 782 -24.35 -12.74 -23.24
CA GLY A 782 -25.31 -13.85 -23.17
C GLY A 782 -26.76 -13.39 -23.01
N ILE A 783 -27.02 -12.37 -22.15
CA ILE A 783 -28.36 -11.81 -21.94
C ILE A 783 -28.90 -11.25 -23.26
N LEU A 784 -28.14 -10.39 -23.93
CA LEU A 784 -28.56 -9.73 -25.16
C LEU A 784 -28.84 -10.72 -26.29
N LEU A 785 -28.04 -11.80 -26.39
CA LEU A 785 -28.21 -12.84 -27.41
C LEU A 785 -29.47 -13.67 -27.17
N ILE A 786 -29.66 -14.13 -25.92
CA ILE A 786 -30.84 -14.98 -25.57
C ILE A 786 -32.14 -14.20 -25.62
N ASP A 787 -32.14 -12.93 -25.16
CA ASP A 787 -33.33 -12.07 -25.24
C ASP A 787 -33.76 -11.84 -26.69
N GLY A 788 -32.78 -11.59 -27.58
CA GLY A 788 -33.03 -11.48 -29.02
C GLY A 788 -33.63 -12.76 -29.62
N ALA A 789 -33.14 -13.93 -29.26
CA ALA A 789 -33.69 -15.22 -29.72
C ALA A 789 -35.10 -15.48 -29.19
N ASN A 790 -35.35 -15.21 -27.91
CA ASN A 790 -36.65 -15.38 -27.28
C ASN A 790 -37.70 -14.45 -27.88
N ARG A 791 -37.35 -13.20 -28.23
CA ARG A 791 -38.23 -12.26 -28.89
C ARG A 791 -38.68 -12.78 -30.26
N ARG A 792 -37.74 -13.25 -31.09
CA ARG A 792 -38.06 -13.82 -32.41
C ARG A 792 -38.90 -15.09 -32.36
N ARG A 793 -38.67 -15.88 -31.34
CA ARG A 793 -39.55 -17.04 -31.06
C ARG A 793 -41.00 -16.65 -30.77
N ARG A 794 -41.22 -15.55 -30.05
CA ARG A 794 -42.56 -14.98 -29.82
C ARG A 794 -43.17 -14.39 -31.08
N GLU A 795 -42.36 -14.00 -32.06
CA GLU A 795 -42.77 -13.57 -33.39
C GLU A 795 -43.09 -14.76 -34.33
N GLY A 796 -42.93 -16.02 -33.87
CA GLY A 796 -43.33 -17.24 -34.57
C GLY A 796 -42.21 -18.00 -35.29
N LEU A 797 -40.93 -17.58 -35.13
CA LEU A 797 -39.80 -18.30 -35.75
C LEU A 797 -39.43 -19.57 -34.98
N ASP A 798 -38.94 -20.55 -35.70
CA ASP A 798 -38.38 -21.77 -35.07
C ASP A 798 -37.20 -21.42 -34.16
N ALA A 799 -36.97 -22.25 -33.15
CA ALA A 799 -35.97 -22.01 -32.13
C ALA A 799 -34.55 -21.87 -32.72
N ILE A 800 -34.19 -22.67 -33.71
CA ILE A 800 -32.86 -22.61 -34.35
C ILE A 800 -32.77 -21.41 -35.27
N GLU A 801 -33.79 -21.11 -36.04
CA GLU A 801 -33.84 -19.96 -36.92
C GLU A 801 -33.82 -18.63 -36.13
N ALA A 802 -34.61 -18.55 -35.07
CA ALA A 802 -34.59 -17.40 -34.13
C ALA A 802 -33.22 -17.15 -33.50
N LEU A 803 -32.52 -18.27 -33.14
CA LEU A 803 -31.19 -18.22 -32.58
C LEU A 803 -30.12 -17.73 -33.61
N GLU A 804 -30.20 -18.28 -34.86
CA GLU A 804 -29.28 -17.86 -35.93
C GLU A 804 -29.43 -16.39 -36.29
N GLN A 805 -30.64 -15.93 -36.40
CA GLN A 805 -30.91 -14.52 -36.69
C GLN A 805 -30.50 -13.60 -35.56
N SER A 806 -30.74 -13.99 -34.30
CA SER A 806 -30.28 -13.26 -33.14
C SER A 806 -28.75 -13.22 -33.05
N ALA A 807 -28.10 -14.35 -33.31
CA ALA A 807 -26.65 -14.47 -33.28
C ALA A 807 -25.98 -13.61 -34.38
N LEU A 808 -26.56 -13.55 -35.57
CA LEU A 808 -26.09 -12.69 -36.67
C LEU A 808 -26.22 -11.19 -36.33
N GLU A 809 -27.38 -10.81 -35.80
CA GLU A 809 -27.61 -9.40 -35.40
C GLU A 809 -26.66 -8.96 -34.32
N ARG A 810 -26.27 -9.86 -33.42
CA ARG A 810 -25.41 -9.57 -32.28
C ARG A 810 -23.93 -9.77 -32.52
N LEU A 811 -23.52 -10.44 -33.60
CA LEU A 811 -22.12 -10.73 -33.88
C LEU A 811 -21.26 -9.47 -33.96
N ARG A 812 -21.70 -8.48 -34.75
CA ARG A 812 -20.97 -7.23 -34.97
C ARG A 812 -20.87 -6.38 -33.69
N PRO A 813 -21.96 -6.13 -32.95
CA PRO A 813 -21.93 -5.45 -31.64
C PRO A 813 -20.96 -6.13 -30.66
N ILE A 814 -21.07 -7.44 -30.48
CA ILE A 814 -20.24 -8.18 -29.53
C ILE A 814 -18.76 -8.08 -29.89
N LEU A 815 -18.39 -8.24 -31.16
CA LEU A 815 -17.00 -8.09 -31.60
C LEU A 815 -16.50 -6.64 -31.40
N MET A 816 -17.33 -5.66 -31.73
CA MET A 816 -16.97 -4.25 -31.60
C MET A 816 -16.73 -3.86 -30.13
N THR A 817 -17.61 -4.24 -29.23
CA THR A 817 -17.47 -3.96 -27.80
C THR A 817 -16.26 -4.69 -27.21
N THR A 818 -16.07 -5.97 -27.59
CA THR A 818 -14.89 -6.74 -27.15
C THR A 818 -13.58 -6.08 -27.61
N PHE A 819 -13.43 -5.75 -28.88
CA PHE A 819 -12.21 -5.14 -29.36
C PHE A 819 -12.01 -3.71 -28.82
N ALA A 820 -13.09 -2.94 -28.63
CA ALA A 820 -13.02 -1.61 -28.04
C ALA A 820 -12.55 -1.70 -26.56
N ALA A 821 -13.10 -2.63 -25.77
CA ALA A 821 -12.70 -2.87 -24.40
C ALA A 821 -11.26 -3.38 -24.31
N LEU A 822 -10.85 -4.31 -25.20
CA LEU A 822 -9.45 -4.77 -25.30
C LEU A 822 -8.52 -3.60 -25.63
N GLY A 823 -8.89 -2.73 -26.58
CA GLY A 823 -8.12 -1.55 -26.93
C GLY A 823 -8.00 -0.54 -25.82
N ALA A 824 -9.09 -0.34 -25.04
CA ALA A 824 -9.10 0.54 -23.89
C ALA A 824 -8.16 0.05 -22.75
N LEU A 825 -8.09 -1.26 -22.54
CA LEU A 825 -7.28 -1.88 -21.47
C LEU A 825 -5.84 -2.19 -21.92
N LEU A 826 -5.54 -2.12 -23.22
CA LEU A 826 -4.24 -2.50 -23.75
C LEU A 826 -3.06 -1.70 -23.16
N PRO A 827 -3.12 -0.35 -23.02
CA PRO A 827 -2.03 0.41 -22.41
C PRO A 827 -1.77 -0.06 -20.97
N LEU A 828 -2.83 -0.24 -20.17
CA LEU A 828 -2.75 -0.71 -18.80
C LEU A 828 -2.22 -2.16 -18.70
N ALA A 829 -2.59 -3.05 -19.63
CA ALA A 829 -2.09 -4.43 -19.67
C ALA A 829 -0.60 -4.52 -20.02
N ILE A 830 -0.11 -3.57 -20.84
CA ILE A 830 1.32 -3.46 -21.16
C ILE A 830 2.10 -2.86 -19.98
N GLY A 831 1.47 -1.97 -19.19
CA GLY A 831 2.09 -1.31 -18.03
C GLY A 831 3.10 -0.24 -18.45
N ILE A 832 2.67 0.78 -19.20
CA ILE A 832 3.55 1.81 -19.75
C ILE A 832 3.83 2.94 -18.76
N GLY A 833 2.92 3.20 -17.81
CA GLY A 833 2.97 4.29 -16.84
C GLY A 833 3.44 3.86 -15.46
N ALA A 834 4.07 4.75 -14.69
CA ALA A 834 4.36 4.53 -13.27
C ALA A 834 3.04 4.30 -12.48
N GLY A 835 3.03 3.34 -11.55
CA GLY A 835 1.84 2.97 -10.77
C GLY A 835 0.82 2.09 -11.50
N SER A 836 1.05 1.79 -12.79
CA SER A 836 0.24 0.82 -13.54
C SER A 836 0.41 -0.61 -13.05
N GLU A 837 1.52 -0.91 -12.36
CA GLU A 837 1.88 -2.23 -11.87
C GLU A 837 0.80 -2.85 -10.99
N MET A 838 0.13 -2.03 -10.16
CA MET A 838 -0.97 -2.48 -9.29
C MET A 838 -2.20 -2.95 -10.09
N ALA A 839 -2.51 -2.29 -11.20
CA ALA A 839 -3.69 -2.58 -12.01
C ALA A 839 -3.37 -3.50 -13.21
N ARG A 840 -2.10 -3.65 -13.61
CA ARG A 840 -1.67 -4.48 -14.72
C ARG A 840 -2.14 -5.93 -14.65
N PRO A 841 -2.00 -6.67 -13.52
CA PRO A 841 -2.47 -8.06 -13.43
C PRO A 841 -3.98 -8.18 -13.66
N LEU A 842 -4.76 -7.21 -13.18
CA LEU A 842 -6.19 -7.11 -13.44
C LEU A 842 -6.47 -6.90 -14.93
N ALA A 843 -5.79 -5.94 -15.58
CA ALA A 843 -5.98 -5.64 -16.99
C ALA A 843 -5.59 -6.84 -17.88
N VAL A 844 -4.49 -7.53 -17.57
CA VAL A 844 -4.06 -8.76 -18.24
C VAL A 844 -5.11 -9.86 -18.09
N ALA A 845 -5.63 -10.08 -16.89
CA ALA A 845 -6.66 -11.07 -16.62
C ALA A 845 -7.95 -10.77 -17.40
N VAL A 846 -8.42 -9.51 -17.37
CA VAL A 846 -9.61 -9.09 -18.11
C VAL A 846 -9.41 -9.23 -19.61
N THR A 847 -8.29 -8.81 -20.14
CA THR A 847 -7.98 -8.85 -21.58
C THR A 847 -7.96 -10.29 -22.09
N GLY A 848 -7.25 -11.17 -21.39
CA GLY A 848 -7.20 -12.59 -21.75
C GLY A 848 -8.55 -13.28 -21.64
N GLY A 849 -9.23 -13.06 -20.51
CA GLY A 849 -10.54 -13.66 -20.24
C GLY A 849 -11.64 -13.16 -21.16
N LEU A 850 -11.64 -11.86 -21.53
CA LEU A 850 -12.64 -11.29 -22.42
C LEU A 850 -12.55 -11.87 -23.85
N LEU A 851 -11.32 -12.09 -24.34
CA LEU A 851 -11.12 -12.68 -25.67
C LEU A 851 -11.73 -14.09 -25.75
N THR A 852 -11.42 -14.94 -24.78
CA THR A 852 -11.94 -16.32 -24.73
C THR A 852 -13.43 -16.35 -24.42
N ALA A 853 -13.88 -15.55 -23.46
CA ALA A 853 -15.30 -15.47 -23.09
C ALA A 853 -16.19 -15.05 -24.27
N THR A 854 -15.74 -14.13 -25.11
CA THR A 854 -16.48 -13.71 -26.31
C THR A 854 -16.61 -14.86 -27.29
N ALA A 855 -15.54 -15.62 -27.54
CA ALA A 855 -15.59 -16.79 -28.43
C ALA A 855 -16.60 -17.86 -27.90
N PHE A 856 -16.58 -18.12 -26.59
CA PHE A 856 -17.49 -19.08 -25.97
C PHE A 856 -18.93 -18.59 -25.93
N THR A 857 -19.16 -17.32 -25.67
CA THR A 857 -20.50 -16.72 -25.71
C THR A 857 -21.12 -16.84 -27.10
N LEU A 858 -20.33 -16.67 -28.16
CA LEU A 858 -20.80 -16.78 -29.53
C LEU A 858 -21.04 -18.23 -30.01
N ILE A 859 -20.45 -19.25 -29.38
CA ILE A 859 -20.56 -20.64 -29.79
C ILE A 859 -21.31 -21.50 -28.75
N LEU A 860 -20.84 -21.52 -27.49
CA LEU A 860 -21.36 -22.40 -26.45
C LEU A 860 -22.78 -22.02 -25.99
N VAL A 861 -23.01 -20.73 -25.74
CA VAL A 861 -24.35 -20.25 -25.28
C VAL A 861 -25.45 -20.58 -26.31
N PRO A 862 -25.26 -20.34 -27.61
CA PRO A 862 -26.21 -20.80 -28.65
C PRO A 862 -26.43 -22.30 -28.66
N VAL A 863 -25.39 -23.12 -28.55
CA VAL A 863 -25.50 -24.58 -28.55
C VAL A 863 -26.29 -25.08 -27.33
N LEU A 864 -26.04 -24.54 -26.15
CA LEU A 864 -26.78 -24.86 -24.92
C LEU A 864 -28.25 -24.40 -25.01
N TYR A 865 -28.49 -23.20 -25.55
CA TYR A 865 -29.87 -22.73 -25.76
C TYR A 865 -30.65 -23.62 -26.72
N ALA A 866 -30.07 -24.02 -27.83
CA ALA A 866 -30.70 -24.92 -28.79
C ALA A 866 -31.02 -26.31 -28.17
N SER A 867 -30.14 -26.81 -27.28
CA SER A 867 -30.37 -28.08 -26.59
C SER A 867 -31.53 -28.00 -25.59
N THR A 868 -31.57 -26.92 -24.79
CA THR A 868 -32.64 -26.74 -23.79
C THR A 868 -34.01 -26.52 -24.40
N THR A 869 -34.08 -25.87 -25.58
CA THR A 869 -35.37 -25.65 -26.29
C THR A 869 -35.88 -26.87 -27.01
N ARG A 870 -35.00 -27.76 -27.51
CA ARG A 870 -35.39 -29.06 -28.08
C ARG A 870 -36.01 -30.00 -27.03
N SER A 871 -35.45 -30.07 -25.84
CA SER A 871 -35.98 -30.89 -24.73
C SER A 871 -37.40 -30.45 -24.32
N ALA A 872 -37.66 -29.13 -24.28
CA ALA A 872 -38.97 -28.60 -23.91
C ALA A 872 -40.05 -28.89 -24.94
N SER A 873 -39.71 -29.01 -26.24
CA SER A 873 -40.67 -29.38 -27.29
C SER A 873 -40.98 -30.88 -27.28
N VAL A 874 -40.07 -31.73 -26.83
CA VAL A 874 -40.30 -33.18 -26.67
C VAL A 874 -41.18 -33.46 -25.46
N GLU A 875 -40.98 -32.82 -24.32
CA GLU A 875 -41.83 -32.96 -23.12
C GLU A 875 -43.26 -32.50 -23.37
N SER A 876 -43.51 -31.46 -24.19
CA SER A 876 -44.84 -30.97 -24.54
C SER A 876 -45.58 -31.88 -25.57
N SER A 877 -44.86 -32.71 -26.31
CA SER A 877 -45.46 -33.71 -27.24
C SER A 877 -45.84 -35.01 -26.56
N ASP A 878 -45.21 -35.38 -25.45
CA ASP A 878 -45.51 -36.57 -24.67
C ASP A 878 -46.68 -36.40 -23.67
N GLU A 879 -47.05 -35.16 -23.32
CA GLU A 879 -48.17 -34.86 -22.41
C GLU A 879 -49.56 -34.80 -23.10
N ASN A 880 -49.69 -35.05 -24.43
CA ASN A 880 -50.98 -35.04 -25.10
C ASN A 880 -51.31 -36.38 -25.87
N PRO A 881 -51.40 -37.50 -25.17
CA PRO A 881 -51.97 -38.75 -25.81
C PRO A 881 -53.43 -38.96 -25.51
N ALA A 882 -54.29 -37.97 -25.19
CA ALA A 882 -55.67 -38.20 -24.82
C ALA A 882 -56.61 -37.15 -25.42
N ALA A 883 -56.73 -37.15 -26.76
CA ALA A 883 -57.87 -36.48 -27.43
C ALA A 883 -58.14 -37.10 -28.83
N THR A 884 -58.19 -38.40 -28.95
CA THR A 884 -58.90 -39.10 -30.06
C THR A 884 -59.37 -40.47 -29.65
N SER A 885 -60.51 -40.62 -28.90
CA SER A 885 -61.44 -41.76 -28.97
C SER A 885 -62.71 -41.36 -28.24
N GLY A 886 -63.74 -41.12 -28.97
CA GLY A 886 -65.08 -40.92 -28.43
C GLY A 886 -66.06 -40.43 -29.49
N SER A 887 -66.34 -41.27 -30.50
CA SER A 887 -67.55 -41.36 -31.37
C SER A 887 -68.32 -40.07 -31.61
#